data_b16b7c34647d2fa2cd05fc2ad5213eed
#
_entry.id   b16b7c34647d2fa2cd05fc2ad5213eed
#
_cell.length_a   1.000
_cell.length_b   1.000
_cell.length_c   1.000
_cell.angle_alpha   90.00
_cell.angle_beta   90.00
_cell.angle_gamma   90.00
#
_symmetry.space_group_name_H-M   'P 1'
#
loop_
_entity.id
_entity.type
_entity.pdbx_description
1 polymer ?
#
loop_
_entity_poly.entity_id
_entity_poly.type
_entity_poly.pdbx_seq_one_letter_code
_entity_poly.pdbx_strand_id
1 'polypeptide(L)'
;MNTQKQEAERMKEIYQSSVKEVLGQMGSREEGLTIKEVEKSREKCGWNELAEGKKKSVLEIFLEQYKDFLVIILIASAIISGILGDAESAAVIVIVITMNAILGTVQTVKAEQSLQSLKKLSGPEAKVLRNGTVTPIPARELVVGDVILLEAGDYVPADGRLIENASLKIDESALTGESLAVEKSLDEIEEEVPLGDRNNMLFSGSFVTYGRGRAVVTSVGMQTEVGKIAGLLKSTSEKQTPLQVNLEEFGKKLSVLILVFCGILFGISVFRGENIGSAFMFAVALAVAAIPEALSSIVTIVLSFGTQKMAKEHAIIRKLQAVEGLGSVSVICSDKTGTLTQNKMTVEDYYIEGRRIRADEIDMADPAQRFLLDCSILCNDSTNENGVEIGDPTETALINLGSRYGVEAAEVRESYPREDEIPFDSDRKMMSTLHRIDGENRMIVKGAVDRLLDLTDQIWTENGIREITKEDKEKIQSQNQEFSMEGLRVLAFTFREIPEEHLLTAEDEDHLVFLGMIAMMDPPREESKAAVEECIKAGIRPVMITGDHKITAAAIAKRIGILKDLSEACEGAEIENMSDEELRGFVPKISVYARVSPEHKIRIVRAWQERGNIVSMTGDGVNDAPALKQADIGVAMGVTGTEVAKDAAAMVLTDDNFATIVKAVENGRNLYRNIKYAIQFLLSGNFGAILAVLYASIAGLPVPFAPVHLLFINLLTDSLPAIALGVEPHTSDVMNEKPRPADESILTKDFLSKIGLEGLVIGVMTMISFLTGYHQDGALLGSTYAFGTLCLARLFHGYNCKSDHPVIFTKRFFNNKWMQGAFALGAILITAVLTIPGLHQVFKVETLNFEQLGTVYLYAFACFPIIQLLKWVRGKLSE
;
A
#
# COMPACT_ATOMS: atom_id res chain seq x y z
N MET A 1 24.52 -28.56 -54.94
CA MET A 1 23.21 -27.95 -55.27
C MET A 1 22.11 -28.17 -54.21
N ASN A 2 22.29 -29.05 -53.20
CA ASN A 2 21.33 -29.27 -52.14
C ASN A 2 21.60 -28.45 -50.84
N THR A 3 22.81 -27.96 -50.63
CA THR A 3 23.18 -27.17 -49.46
C THR A 3 22.74 -25.71 -49.59
N GLN A 4 22.75 -25.15 -50.77
CA GLN A 4 22.29 -23.76 -51.02
C GLN A 4 20.76 -23.61 -51.06
N LYS A 5 19.98 -24.72 -51.20
CA LYS A 5 18.53 -24.69 -51.06
C LYS A 5 18.05 -24.87 -49.62
N GLN A 6 18.86 -25.44 -48.74
CA GLN A 6 18.57 -25.53 -47.30
C GLN A 6 18.93 -24.25 -46.51
N GLU A 7 19.84 -23.41 -47.04
CA GLU A 7 20.13 -22.09 -46.46
C GLU A 7 19.07 -21.03 -46.78
N ALA A 8 18.29 -21.20 -47.87
CA ALA A 8 17.27 -20.26 -48.30
C ALA A 8 15.88 -20.39 -47.61
N GLU A 9 15.70 -21.38 -46.73
CA GLU A 9 14.47 -21.64 -45.96
C GLU A 9 14.60 -21.47 -44.45
N ARG A 10 15.68 -20.88 -43.90
CA ARG A 10 15.68 -20.40 -42.53
C ARG A 10 14.77 -19.17 -42.48
N MET A 11 13.59 -19.28 -41.88
CA MET A 11 12.81 -18.09 -41.54
C MET A 11 13.71 -17.15 -40.70
N LYS A 12 13.91 -15.93 -41.23
CA LYS A 12 14.64 -14.88 -40.51
C LYS A 12 14.02 -14.71 -39.11
N GLU A 13 14.86 -14.62 -38.11
CA GLU A 13 14.43 -14.23 -36.77
C GLU A 13 13.87 -12.78 -36.78
N ILE A 14 13.03 -12.43 -35.86
CA ILE A 14 12.35 -11.12 -35.84
C ILE A 14 13.33 -9.96 -35.80
N TYR A 15 14.45 -10.09 -35.10
CA TYR A 15 15.49 -9.06 -35.00
C TYR A 15 16.32 -8.94 -36.29
N GLN A 16 16.28 -9.95 -37.15
CA GLN A 16 16.95 -9.98 -38.47
C GLN A 16 16.07 -9.44 -39.61
N SER A 17 14.78 -9.14 -39.28
CA SER A 17 13.78 -8.72 -40.25
C SER A 17 13.59 -7.20 -40.24
N SER A 18 13.28 -6.64 -41.42
CA SER A 18 12.92 -5.23 -41.51
C SER A 18 11.62 -4.91 -40.76
N VAL A 19 11.43 -3.66 -40.38
CA VAL A 19 10.20 -3.20 -39.68
C VAL A 19 8.96 -3.60 -40.50
N LYS A 20 8.99 -3.44 -41.82
CA LYS A 20 7.84 -3.76 -42.70
C LYS A 20 7.55 -5.27 -42.76
N GLU A 21 8.59 -6.08 -42.78
CA GLU A 21 8.46 -7.54 -42.74
C GLU A 21 7.87 -8.01 -41.39
N VAL A 22 8.34 -7.44 -40.29
CA VAL A 22 7.84 -7.78 -38.92
C VAL A 22 6.37 -7.39 -38.79
N LEU A 23 5.97 -6.19 -39.21
CA LEU A 23 4.58 -5.80 -39.22
C LEU A 23 3.71 -6.79 -39.99
N GLY A 24 4.17 -7.21 -41.18
CA GLY A 24 3.48 -8.24 -41.98
C GLY A 24 3.41 -9.60 -41.31
N GLN A 25 4.52 -10.07 -40.67
CA GLN A 25 4.56 -11.34 -39.95
C GLN A 25 3.64 -11.35 -38.74
N MET A 26 3.54 -10.23 -38.01
CA MET A 26 2.69 -10.08 -36.84
C MET A 26 1.22 -9.77 -37.20
N GLY A 27 0.92 -9.60 -38.51
CA GLY A 27 -0.41 -9.22 -38.98
C GLY A 27 -0.84 -7.84 -38.50
N SER A 28 0.11 -6.96 -38.30
CA SER A 28 -0.07 -5.61 -37.76
C SER A 28 0.14 -4.52 -38.82
N ARG A 29 -0.11 -3.29 -38.47
CA ARG A 29 0.10 -2.09 -39.28
C ARG A 29 0.47 -0.89 -38.40
N GLU A 30 0.97 0.19 -38.97
CA GLU A 30 1.40 1.37 -38.23
C GLU A 30 0.26 2.03 -37.44
N GLU A 31 -1.00 1.94 -37.88
CA GLU A 31 -2.18 2.41 -37.15
C GLU A 31 -2.68 1.45 -36.06
N GLY A 32 -2.03 0.31 -35.89
CA GLY A 32 -2.38 -0.72 -34.91
C GLY A 32 -3.51 -1.67 -35.36
N LEU A 33 -3.85 -2.61 -34.50
CA LEU A 33 -4.86 -3.64 -34.74
C LEU A 33 -6.30 -3.11 -34.59
N THR A 34 -7.23 -3.69 -35.31
CA THR A 34 -8.67 -3.53 -35.08
C THR A 34 -9.14 -4.44 -33.95
N ILE A 35 -10.30 -4.13 -33.34
CA ILE A 35 -10.87 -4.93 -32.23
C ILE A 35 -11.06 -6.41 -32.62
N LYS A 36 -11.46 -6.69 -33.84
CA LYS A 36 -11.62 -8.08 -34.35
C LYS A 36 -10.29 -8.82 -34.48
N GLU A 37 -9.24 -8.11 -34.87
CA GLU A 37 -7.89 -8.69 -34.98
C GLU A 37 -7.30 -8.96 -33.58
N VAL A 38 -7.56 -8.08 -32.62
CA VAL A 38 -7.20 -8.28 -31.21
C VAL A 38 -7.83 -9.55 -30.64
N GLU A 39 -9.14 -9.75 -30.86
CA GLU A 39 -9.83 -10.96 -30.41
C GLU A 39 -9.22 -12.23 -31.05
N LYS A 40 -8.98 -12.21 -32.34
CA LYS A 40 -8.36 -13.32 -33.08
C LYS A 40 -6.93 -13.62 -32.62
N SER A 41 -6.14 -12.57 -32.31
CA SER A 41 -4.78 -12.75 -31.79
C SER A 41 -4.82 -13.31 -30.35
N ARG A 42 -5.77 -12.86 -29.52
CA ARG A 42 -5.98 -13.36 -28.14
C ARG A 42 -6.38 -14.84 -28.12
N GLU A 43 -7.22 -15.29 -29.04
CA GLU A 43 -7.55 -16.70 -29.17
C GLU A 43 -6.35 -17.59 -29.50
N LYS A 44 -5.34 -17.07 -30.23
CA LYS A 44 -4.14 -17.81 -30.61
C LYS A 44 -3.05 -17.78 -29.53
N CYS A 45 -2.78 -16.61 -28.97
CA CYS A 45 -1.62 -16.37 -28.11
C CYS A 45 -1.96 -16.34 -26.62
N GLY A 46 -3.25 -16.23 -26.25
CA GLY A 46 -3.72 -16.13 -24.87
C GLY A 46 -3.57 -14.71 -24.30
N TRP A 47 -3.55 -14.62 -22.98
CA TRP A 47 -3.36 -13.39 -22.24
C TRP A 47 -1.87 -13.13 -22.00
N ASN A 48 -1.50 -11.85 -21.90
CA ASN A 48 -0.13 -11.48 -21.54
C ASN A 48 0.06 -11.63 -20.02
N GLU A 49 0.09 -12.85 -19.53
CA GLU A 49 0.28 -13.21 -18.14
C GLU A 49 1.31 -14.33 -18.03
N LEU A 50 2.21 -14.23 -17.08
CA LEU A 50 3.08 -15.33 -16.71
C LEU A 50 2.22 -16.41 -16.03
N ALA A 51 2.48 -17.70 -16.34
CA ALA A 51 1.76 -18.78 -15.70
C ALA A 51 1.98 -18.70 -14.19
N GLU A 52 0.96 -18.29 -13.46
CA GLU A 52 0.94 -18.50 -12.02
C GLU A 52 1.14 -20.01 -11.76
N GLY A 53 1.94 -20.35 -10.73
CA GLY A 53 2.11 -21.76 -10.32
C GLY A 53 0.75 -22.45 -10.24
N LYS A 54 0.69 -23.74 -10.57
CA LYS A 54 -0.58 -24.50 -10.57
C LYS A 54 -1.35 -24.20 -9.29
N LYS A 55 -2.50 -23.51 -9.44
CA LYS A 55 -3.42 -23.30 -8.33
C LYS A 55 -3.79 -24.65 -7.77
N LYS A 56 -3.59 -24.83 -6.47
CA LYS A 56 -4.05 -26.02 -5.79
C LYS A 56 -5.56 -26.15 -5.99
N SER A 57 -6.02 -27.32 -6.40
CA SER A 57 -7.45 -27.56 -6.46
C SER A 57 -8.05 -27.54 -5.06
N VAL A 58 -9.34 -27.21 -4.95
CA VAL A 58 -10.04 -27.24 -3.63
C VAL A 58 -9.87 -28.61 -2.97
N LEU A 59 -9.82 -29.68 -3.77
CA LEU A 59 -9.60 -31.04 -3.28
C LEU A 59 -8.17 -31.24 -2.76
N GLU A 60 -7.17 -30.68 -3.41
CA GLU A 60 -5.78 -30.71 -2.92
C GLU A 60 -5.62 -29.97 -1.60
N ILE A 61 -6.22 -28.77 -1.47
CA ILE A 61 -6.24 -28.00 -0.22
C ILE A 61 -6.93 -28.80 0.89
N PHE A 62 -8.04 -29.47 0.57
CA PHE A 62 -8.75 -30.35 1.51
C PHE A 62 -7.89 -31.52 1.96
N LEU A 63 -7.23 -32.20 1.04
CA LEU A 63 -6.35 -33.31 1.37
C LEU A 63 -5.08 -32.90 2.12
N GLU A 64 -4.60 -31.70 1.89
CA GLU A 64 -3.48 -31.14 2.65
C GLU A 64 -3.80 -30.93 4.13
N GLN A 65 -5.07 -30.67 4.50
CA GLN A 65 -5.47 -30.56 5.90
C GLN A 65 -5.22 -31.86 6.67
N TYR A 66 -5.27 -33.03 5.99
CA TYR A 66 -4.97 -34.31 6.61
C TYR A 66 -3.48 -34.62 6.77
N LYS A 67 -2.59 -33.81 6.19
CA LYS A 67 -1.13 -33.90 6.38
C LYS A 67 -0.62 -33.19 7.62
N ASP A 68 -1.49 -32.40 8.27
CA ASP A 68 -1.14 -31.74 9.52
C ASP A 68 -0.75 -32.78 10.59
N PHE A 69 0.33 -32.50 11.32
CA PHE A 69 0.89 -33.42 12.31
C PHE A 69 -0.14 -33.79 13.39
N LEU A 70 -0.97 -32.87 13.81
CA LEU A 70 -1.99 -33.08 14.83
C LEU A 70 -3.15 -33.96 14.28
N VAL A 71 -3.55 -33.71 13.04
CA VAL A 71 -4.57 -34.49 12.37
C VAL A 71 -4.09 -35.95 12.21
N ILE A 72 -2.81 -36.19 11.90
CA ILE A 72 -2.21 -37.52 11.86
C ILE A 72 -2.28 -38.20 13.22
N ILE A 73 -1.99 -37.49 14.31
CA ILE A 73 -2.13 -38.04 15.67
C ILE A 73 -3.60 -38.40 15.97
N LEU A 74 -4.55 -37.56 15.57
CA LEU A 74 -5.97 -37.83 15.76
C LEU A 74 -6.43 -39.08 14.94
N ILE A 75 -5.96 -39.23 13.72
CA ILE A 75 -6.25 -40.36 12.90
C ILE A 75 -5.70 -41.63 13.58
N ALA A 76 -4.46 -41.59 14.05
CA ALA A 76 -3.87 -42.68 14.82
C ALA A 76 -4.69 -43.02 16.07
N SER A 77 -5.15 -41.98 16.79
CA SER A 77 -6.01 -42.17 17.96
C SER A 77 -7.37 -42.77 17.62
N ALA A 78 -7.98 -42.35 16.52
CA ALA A 78 -9.23 -42.96 16.04
C ALA A 78 -9.05 -44.44 15.68
N ILE A 79 -7.94 -44.82 15.06
CA ILE A 79 -7.60 -46.21 14.76
C ILE A 79 -7.41 -47.01 16.05
N ILE A 80 -6.65 -46.46 17.02
CA ILE A 80 -6.43 -47.13 18.32
C ILE A 80 -7.76 -47.30 19.06
N SER A 81 -8.63 -46.26 19.11
CA SER A 81 -9.95 -46.36 19.73
C SER A 81 -10.83 -47.45 19.09
N GLY A 82 -10.82 -47.52 17.77
CA GLY A 82 -11.54 -48.58 17.04
C GLY A 82 -11.02 -49.98 17.37
N ILE A 83 -9.71 -50.18 17.49
CA ILE A 83 -9.08 -51.44 17.86
C ILE A 83 -9.42 -51.84 19.31
N LEU A 84 -9.51 -50.88 20.21
CA LEU A 84 -9.89 -51.07 21.62
C LEU A 84 -11.40 -51.33 21.82
N GLY A 85 -12.20 -51.31 20.75
CA GLY A 85 -13.61 -51.60 20.75
C GLY A 85 -14.53 -50.37 20.98
N ASP A 86 -14.01 -49.14 21.03
CA ASP A 86 -14.79 -47.94 21.11
C ASP A 86 -15.00 -47.35 19.69
N ALA A 87 -15.82 -48.00 18.91
CA ALA A 87 -16.12 -47.61 17.53
C ALA A 87 -16.88 -46.26 17.46
N GLU A 88 -17.66 -45.93 18.49
CA GLU A 88 -18.41 -44.66 18.53
C GLU A 88 -17.46 -43.47 18.68
N SER A 89 -16.50 -43.54 19.60
CA SER A 89 -15.48 -42.52 19.76
C SER A 89 -14.62 -42.37 18.50
N ALA A 90 -14.24 -43.49 17.86
CA ALA A 90 -13.48 -43.46 16.62
C ALA A 90 -14.25 -42.75 15.49
N ALA A 91 -15.55 -43.05 15.32
CA ALA A 91 -16.40 -42.38 14.32
C ALA A 91 -16.55 -40.92 14.57
N VAL A 92 -16.75 -40.48 15.82
CA VAL A 92 -16.85 -39.07 16.19
C VAL A 92 -15.55 -38.35 15.86
N ILE A 93 -14.38 -38.88 16.19
CA ILE A 93 -13.10 -38.27 15.89
C ILE A 93 -12.96 -38.07 14.37
N VAL A 94 -13.30 -39.06 13.54
CA VAL A 94 -13.23 -38.97 12.07
C VAL A 94 -14.18 -37.91 11.53
N ILE A 95 -15.42 -37.84 12.02
CA ILE A 95 -16.39 -36.80 11.62
C ILE A 95 -15.84 -35.39 11.91
N VAL A 96 -15.30 -35.18 13.10
CA VAL A 96 -14.78 -33.87 13.52
C VAL A 96 -13.54 -33.51 12.74
N ILE A 97 -12.59 -34.42 12.50
CA ILE A 97 -11.44 -34.15 11.62
C ILE A 97 -11.91 -33.75 10.22
N THR A 98 -12.92 -34.42 9.68
CA THR A 98 -13.46 -34.08 8.37
C THR A 98 -14.12 -32.71 8.35
N MET A 99 -14.91 -32.38 9.37
CA MET A 99 -15.50 -31.03 9.52
C MET A 99 -14.44 -29.94 9.65
N ASN A 100 -13.40 -30.20 10.43
CA ASN A 100 -12.27 -29.26 10.56
C ASN A 100 -11.54 -29.06 9.23
N ALA A 101 -11.29 -30.15 8.49
CA ALA A 101 -10.69 -30.09 7.16
C ALA A 101 -11.56 -29.29 6.17
N ILE A 102 -12.89 -29.43 6.21
CA ILE A 102 -13.81 -28.63 5.38
C ILE A 102 -13.71 -27.15 5.74
N LEU A 103 -13.75 -26.82 7.04
CA LEU A 103 -13.66 -25.43 7.49
C LEU A 103 -12.31 -24.79 7.13
N GLY A 104 -11.20 -25.49 7.39
CA GLY A 104 -9.86 -25.05 7.02
C GLY A 104 -9.73 -24.80 5.53
N THR A 105 -10.31 -25.70 4.71
CA THR A 105 -10.34 -25.54 3.24
C THR A 105 -11.12 -24.28 2.83
N VAL A 106 -12.32 -24.08 3.39
CA VAL A 106 -13.15 -22.89 3.09
C VAL A 106 -12.42 -21.59 3.48
N GLN A 107 -11.75 -21.58 4.63
CA GLN A 107 -10.97 -20.45 5.10
C GLN A 107 -9.79 -20.16 4.16
N THR A 108 -9.02 -21.17 3.78
CA THR A 108 -7.87 -21.04 2.87
C THR A 108 -8.31 -20.54 1.49
N VAL A 109 -9.34 -21.15 0.91
CA VAL A 109 -9.88 -20.75 -0.40
C VAL A 109 -10.37 -19.29 -0.39
N LYS A 110 -11.08 -18.88 0.65
CA LYS A 110 -11.52 -17.48 0.77
C LYS A 110 -10.36 -16.51 0.93
N ALA A 111 -9.34 -16.85 1.71
CA ALA A 111 -8.14 -16.04 1.87
C ALA A 111 -7.41 -15.89 0.53
N GLU A 112 -7.20 -16.99 -0.22
CA GLU A 112 -6.57 -16.96 -1.55
C GLU A 112 -7.37 -16.13 -2.56
N GLN A 113 -8.69 -16.28 -2.61
CA GLN A 113 -9.56 -15.49 -3.51
C GLN A 113 -9.47 -13.99 -3.21
N SER A 114 -9.43 -13.61 -1.94
CA SER A 114 -9.29 -12.22 -1.53
C SER A 114 -7.95 -11.63 -1.98
N LEU A 115 -6.85 -12.37 -1.82
CA LEU A 115 -5.52 -11.97 -2.27
C LEU A 115 -5.44 -11.82 -3.80
N GLN A 116 -6.05 -12.76 -4.55
CA GLN A 116 -6.08 -12.68 -6.02
C GLN A 116 -6.85 -11.45 -6.52
N SER A 117 -7.95 -11.09 -5.84
CA SER A 117 -8.72 -9.90 -6.21
C SER A 117 -7.89 -8.63 -6.07
N LEU A 118 -7.01 -8.56 -5.06
CA LEU A 118 -6.09 -7.44 -4.84
C LEU A 118 -5.01 -7.37 -5.93
N LYS A 119 -4.41 -8.51 -6.30
CA LYS A 119 -3.40 -8.57 -7.38
C LYS A 119 -3.94 -8.04 -8.71
N LYS A 120 -5.22 -8.27 -9.00
CA LYS A 120 -5.86 -7.77 -10.23
C LYS A 120 -6.03 -6.24 -10.27
N LEU A 121 -6.11 -5.59 -9.12
CA LEU A 121 -6.26 -4.13 -9.01
C LEU A 121 -4.94 -3.37 -9.19
N SER A 122 -3.79 -4.03 -9.13
CA SER A 122 -2.47 -3.41 -9.16
C SER A 122 -1.61 -3.84 -10.38
N GLY A 123 -2.23 -4.35 -11.44
CA GLY A 123 -1.52 -4.74 -12.66
C GLY A 123 -0.99 -3.53 -13.42
N PRO A 124 0.19 -3.62 -14.10
CA PRO A 124 0.71 -2.54 -14.91
C PRO A 124 -0.22 -2.22 -16.08
N GLU A 125 -0.21 -0.96 -16.51
CA GLU A 125 -0.91 -0.49 -17.71
C GLU A 125 0.05 -0.38 -18.89
N ALA A 126 -0.48 -0.43 -20.11
CA ALA A 126 0.24 -0.26 -21.35
C ALA A 126 -0.49 0.71 -22.27
N LYS A 127 0.22 1.66 -22.87
CA LYS A 127 -0.31 2.55 -23.89
C LYS A 127 -0.26 1.83 -25.24
N VAL A 128 -1.41 1.57 -25.86
CA VAL A 128 -1.49 0.88 -27.15
C VAL A 128 -2.16 1.74 -28.21
N LEU A 129 -1.68 1.62 -29.43
CA LEU A 129 -2.30 2.21 -30.61
C LEU A 129 -3.21 1.15 -31.25
N ARG A 130 -4.52 1.37 -31.21
CA ARG A 130 -5.53 0.52 -31.86
C ARG A 130 -6.48 1.38 -32.68
N ASN A 131 -6.75 1.01 -33.93
CA ASN A 131 -7.56 1.81 -34.86
C ASN A 131 -7.11 3.27 -34.98
N GLY A 132 -5.82 3.55 -34.95
CA GLY A 132 -5.28 4.91 -35.02
C GLY A 132 -5.46 5.74 -33.74
N THR A 133 -5.98 5.17 -32.63
CA THR A 133 -6.20 5.87 -31.37
C THR A 133 -5.35 5.25 -30.27
N VAL A 134 -4.62 6.09 -29.51
CA VAL A 134 -3.86 5.66 -28.35
C VAL A 134 -4.80 5.47 -27.18
N THR A 135 -4.76 4.30 -26.56
CA THR A 135 -5.62 3.95 -25.43
C THR A 135 -4.79 3.23 -24.36
N PRO A 136 -4.86 3.64 -23.08
CA PRO A 136 -4.28 2.87 -21.99
C PRO A 136 -5.14 1.62 -21.76
N ILE A 137 -4.48 0.47 -21.62
CA ILE A 137 -5.11 -0.80 -21.30
C ILE A 137 -4.30 -1.52 -20.22
N PRO A 138 -4.91 -2.42 -19.42
CA PRO A 138 -4.15 -3.31 -18.56
C PRO A 138 -3.15 -4.13 -19.39
N ALA A 139 -1.88 -4.18 -18.98
CA ALA A 139 -0.80 -4.85 -19.74
C ALA A 139 -1.13 -6.32 -20.06
N ARG A 140 -1.92 -6.99 -19.20
CA ARG A 140 -2.41 -8.37 -19.45
C ARG A 140 -3.28 -8.49 -20.70
N GLU A 141 -3.87 -7.39 -21.20
CA GLU A 141 -4.78 -7.38 -22.35
C GLU A 141 -4.04 -7.19 -23.68
N LEU A 142 -2.72 -7.04 -23.63
CA LEU A 142 -1.87 -7.00 -24.82
C LEU A 142 -1.94 -8.32 -25.60
N VAL A 143 -1.86 -8.19 -26.92
CA VAL A 143 -1.80 -9.32 -27.82
C VAL A 143 -0.66 -9.15 -28.82
N VAL A 144 -0.20 -10.25 -29.41
CA VAL A 144 0.80 -10.21 -30.48
C VAL A 144 0.24 -9.40 -31.66
N GLY A 145 1.03 -8.45 -32.16
CA GLY A 145 0.64 -7.51 -33.21
C GLY A 145 0.15 -6.15 -32.71
N ASP A 146 -0.12 -5.97 -31.39
CA ASP A 146 -0.38 -4.62 -30.87
C ASP A 146 0.80 -3.70 -31.07
N VAL A 147 0.55 -2.41 -31.29
CA VAL A 147 1.58 -1.37 -31.33
C VAL A 147 1.57 -0.66 -30.00
N ILE A 148 2.66 -0.78 -29.22
CA ILE A 148 2.82 -0.13 -27.92
C ILE A 148 3.63 1.15 -28.05
N LEU A 149 3.28 2.14 -27.23
CA LEU A 149 4.02 3.39 -27.08
C LEU A 149 4.77 3.34 -25.75
N LEU A 150 6.03 3.73 -25.76
CA LEU A 150 6.92 3.72 -24.61
C LEU A 150 7.60 5.08 -24.45
N GLU A 151 7.65 5.56 -23.20
CA GLU A 151 8.33 6.79 -22.80
C GLU A 151 9.22 6.53 -21.58
N ALA A 152 10.15 7.44 -21.30
CA ALA A 152 10.99 7.32 -20.10
C ALA A 152 10.15 7.14 -18.83
N GLY A 153 10.44 6.07 -18.07
CA GLY A 153 9.70 5.66 -16.87
C GLY A 153 8.63 4.58 -17.11
N ASP A 154 8.35 4.24 -18.38
CA ASP A 154 7.43 3.14 -18.69
C ASP A 154 8.14 1.77 -18.55
N TYR A 155 7.36 0.78 -18.20
CA TYR A 155 7.76 -0.62 -18.16
C TYR A 155 7.49 -1.28 -19.51
N VAL A 156 8.40 -2.12 -20.01
CA VAL A 156 8.18 -2.88 -21.25
C VAL A 156 7.25 -4.05 -20.93
N PRO A 157 5.98 -4.01 -21.36
CA PRO A 157 4.96 -4.94 -20.89
C PRO A 157 4.96 -6.29 -21.59
N ALA A 158 5.62 -6.39 -22.75
CA ALA A 158 5.70 -7.58 -23.58
C ALA A 158 6.95 -7.51 -24.49
N ASP A 159 7.40 -8.64 -25.05
CA ASP A 159 8.50 -8.56 -26.02
C ASP A 159 8.01 -7.92 -27.32
N GLY A 160 8.85 -7.05 -27.89
CA GLY A 160 8.49 -6.29 -29.08
C GLY A 160 9.66 -6.00 -30.01
N ARG A 161 9.36 -5.66 -31.26
CA ARG A 161 10.31 -5.12 -32.26
C ARG A 161 10.08 -3.63 -32.38
N LEU A 162 11.13 -2.84 -32.19
CA LEU A 162 11.06 -1.40 -32.30
C LEU A 162 10.73 -0.97 -33.74
N ILE A 163 9.77 -0.08 -33.92
CA ILE A 163 9.32 0.43 -35.22
C ILE A 163 9.54 1.94 -35.34
N GLU A 164 9.65 2.67 -34.25
CA GLU A 164 10.00 4.09 -34.20
C GLU A 164 10.90 4.33 -32.98
N ASN A 165 11.93 5.14 -33.11
CA ASN A 165 12.93 5.43 -32.08
C ASN A 165 13.25 6.92 -32.01
N ALA A 166 13.13 7.49 -30.82
CA ALA A 166 13.59 8.84 -30.49
C ALA A 166 14.50 8.76 -29.25
N SER A 167 15.76 8.37 -29.47
CA SER A 167 16.81 8.23 -28.44
C SER A 167 16.44 7.29 -27.29
N LEU A 168 15.73 6.20 -27.57
CA LEU A 168 15.25 5.26 -26.56
C LEU A 168 16.41 4.51 -25.91
N LYS A 169 16.48 4.53 -24.57
CA LYS A 169 17.43 3.73 -23.77
C LYS A 169 16.64 2.91 -22.76
N ILE A 170 17.01 1.64 -22.65
CA ILE A 170 16.28 0.66 -21.83
C ILE A 170 17.25 -0.05 -20.89
N ASP A 171 16.90 -0.13 -19.63
CA ASP A 171 17.56 -0.99 -18.65
C ASP A 171 17.03 -2.42 -18.80
N GLU A 172 17.90 -3.31 -19.24
CA GLU A 172 17.64 -4.73 -19.41
C GLU A 172 18.42 -5.59 -18.41
N SER A 173 18.94 -4.97 -17.35
CA SER A 173 19.80 -5.62 -16.35
C SER A 173 19.19 -6.86 -15.71
N ALA A 174 17.86 -6.88 -15.54
CA ALA A 174 17.14 -8.01 -15.00
C ALA A 174 17.20 -9.26 -15.89
N LEU A 175 17.41 -9.08 -17.18
CA LEU A 175 17.44 -10.14 -18.19
C LEU A 175 18.86 -10.46 -18.66
N THR A 176 19.68 -9.43 -18.89
CA THR A 176 21.02 -9.56 -19.43
C THR A 176 22.12 -9.61 -18.38
N GLY A 177 21.85 -9.09 -17.17
CA GLY A 177 22.84 -8.91 -16.09
C GLY A 177 23.75 -7.68 -16.28
N GLU A 178 23.60 -6.94 -17.37
CA GLU A 178 24.38 -5.72 -17.68
C GLU A 178 23.77 -4.51 -16.97
N SER A 179 24.56 -3.76 -16.19
CA SER A 179 24.07 -2.64 -15.38
C SER A 179 23.86 -1.33 -16.13
N LEU A 180 24.30 -1.25 -17.41
CA LEU A 180 24.16 -0.06 -18.24
C LEU A 180 22.92 -0.14 -19.10
N ALA A 181 22.19 0.97 -19.22
CA ALA A 181 21.05 1.05 -20.12
C ALA A 181 21.48 0.93 -21.57
N VAL A 182 20.79 0.08 -22.32
CA VAL A 182 21.08 -0.23 -23.72
C VAL A 182 20.40 0.83 -24.62
N GLU A 183 21.16 1.47 -25.50
CA GLU A 183 20.63 2.36 -26.52
C GLU A 183 20.02 1.53 -27.65
N LYS A 184 18.76 1.80 -27.98
CA LYS A 184 18.02 1.04 -29.00
C LYS A 184 18.17 1.64 -30.39
N SER A 185 18.18 0.79 -31.44
CA SER A 185 18.21 1.19 -32.85
C SER A 185 17.06 0.54 -33.64
N LEU A 186 16.84 1.03 -34.86
CA LEU A 186 15.90 0.43 -35.82
C LEU A 186 16.58 -0.53 -36.80
N ASP A 187 17.91 -0.60 -36.79
CA ASP A 187 18.72 -1.32 -37.78
C ASP A 187 18.43 -2.83 -37.74
N GLU A 188 18.53 -3.46 -38.89
CA GLU A 188 18.45 -4.91 -39.01
C GLU A 188 19.78 -5.53 -38.55
N ILE A 189 19.71 -6.58 -37.77
CA ILE A 189 20.88 -7.30 -37.24
C ILE A 189 21.02 -8.57 -38.08
N GLU A 190 21.96 -8.57 -39.07
CA GLU A 190 22.13 -9.68 -40.03
C GLU A 190 22.72 -10.93 -39.36
N GLU A 191 23.56 -10.75 -38.35
CA GLU A 191 24.26 -11.84 -37.66
C GLU A 191 23.41 -12.46 -36.53
N GLU A 192 23.70 -13.70 -36.18
CA GLU A 192 23.13 -14.34 -35.01
C GLU A 192 23.84 -13.82 -33.75
N VAL A 193 23.09 -13.04 -32.94
CA VAL A 193 23.65 -12.36 -31.76
C VAL A 193 22.95 -12.81 -30.47
N PRO A 194 23.63 -12.77 -29.30
CA PRO A 194 23.03 -12.98 -28.00
C PRO A 194 21.89 -12.01 -27.70
N LEU A 195 21.08 -12.32 -26.70
CA LEU A 195 19.90 -11.53 -26.35
C LEU A 195 20.23 -10.06 -26.02
N GLY A 196 21.30 -9.81 -25.27
CA GLY A 196 21.74 -8.47 -24.88
C GLY A 196 22.19 -7.58 -26.04
N ASP A 197 22.59 -8.17 -27.19
CA ASP A 197 23.05 -7.44 -28.36
C ASP A 197 21.92 -7.17 -29.38
N ARG A 198 20.67 -7.60 -29.07
CA ARG A 198 19.50 -7.38 -29.93
C ARG A 198 18.94 -5.96 -29.71
N ASN A 199 19.71 -4.95 -30.11
CA ASN A 199 19.39 -3.55 -29.86
C ASN A 199 18.12 -3.04 -30.53
N ASN A 200 17.55 -3.78 -31.46
CA ASN A 200 16.29 -3.46 -32.11
C ASN A 200 15.06 -4.16 -31.52
N MET A 201 15.28 -4.99 -30.49
CA MET A 201 14.23 -5.68 -29.74
C MET A 201 14.01 -5.05 -28.37
N LEU A 202 12.82 -5.24 -27.83
CA LEU A 202 12.40 -4.87 -26.49
C LEU A 202 11.99 -6.13 -25.76
N PHE A 203 12.35 -6.23 -24.50
CA PHE A 203 12.06 -7.40 -23.68
C PHE A 203 11.15 -7.07 -22.50
N SER A 204 10.15 -7.90 -22.31
CA SER A 204 9.26 -7.80 -21.16
C SER A 204 10.05 -7.83 -19.85
N GLY A 205 9.69 -6.99 -18.91
CA GLY A 205 10.39 -6.93 -17.65
C GLY A 205 11.50 -5.90 -17.56
N SER A 206 11.83 -5.24 -18.68
CA SER A 206 12.77 -4.12 -18.75
C SER A 206 12.04 -2.79 -18.58
N PHE A 207 12.79 -1.69 -18.37
CA PHE A 207 12.16 -0.38 -18.27
C PHE A 207 12.92 0.71 -19.01
N VAL A 208 12.17 1.70 -19.51
CA VAL A 208 12.69 2.80 -20.30
C VAL A 208 13.32 3.83 -19.38
N THR A 209 14.63 4.07 -19.55
CA THR A 209 15.37 5.06 -18.75
C THR A 209 15.41 6.43 -19.41
N TYR A 210 15.33 6.47 -20.75
CA TYR A 210 15.43 7.72 -21.51
C TYR A 210 14.76 7.60 -22.88
N GLY A 211 14.25 8.72 -23.42
CA GLY A 211 13.69 8.80 -24.76
C GLY A 211 12.28 8.23 -24.89
N ARG A 212 11.85 8.01 -26.13
CA ARG A 212 10.55 7.43 -26.46
C ARG A 212 10.62 6.57 -27.70
N GLY A 213 9.66 5.65 -27.87
CA GLY A 213 9.61 4.80 -29.07
C GLY A 213 8.28 4.10 -29.22
N ARG A 214 8.08 3.52 -30.41
CA ARG A 214 6.95 2.62 -30.68
C ARG A 214 7.49 1.25 -31.05
N ALA A 215 6.78 0.21 -30.63
CA ALA A 215 7.15 -1.16 -30.94
C ALA A 215 5.90 -2.01 -31.24
N VAL A 216 6.06 -2.98 -32.14
CA VAL A 216 5.07 -4.01 -32.36
C VAL A 216 5.33 -5.19 -31.42
N VAL A 217 4.32 -5.64 -30.70
CA VAL A 217 4.39 -6.78 -29.80
C VAL A 217 4.59 -8.07 -30.58
N THR A 218 5.65 -8.79 -30.25
CA THR A 218 6.05 -10.04 -30.93
C THR A 218 5.76 -11.28 -30.11
N SER A 219 5.81 -11.17 -28.77
CA SER A 219 5.52 -12.27 -27.84
C SER A 219 4.83 -11.76 -26.57
N VAL A 220 3.93 -12.55 -26.01
CA VAL A 220 3.17 -12.24 -24.79
C VAL A 220 3.25 -13.37 -23.76
N GLY A 221 3.14 -13.04 -22.49
CA GLY A 221 3.05 -14.00 -21.38
C GLY A 221 4.21 -14.98 -21.32
N MET A 222 3.90 -16.28 -21.30
CA MET A 222 4.91 -17.35 -21.23
C MET A 222 5.78 -17.48 -22.48
N GLN A 223 5.43 -16.80 -23.57
CA GLN A 223 6.22 -16.80 -24.80
C GLN A 223 7.31 -15.74 -24.83
N THR A 224 7.26 -14.75 -23.93
CA THR A 224 8.31 -13.74 -23.73
C THR A 224 9.59 -14.37 -23.21
N GLU A 225 10.75 -13.70 -23.36
CA GLU A 225 12.02 -14.19 -22.81
C GLU A 225 11.95 -14.38 -21.30
N VAL A 226 11.35 -13.42 -20.58
CA VAL A 226 11.07 -13.56 -19.14
C VAL A 226 10.12 -14.73 -18.85
N GLY A 227 9.10 -14.94 -19.69
CA GLY A 227 8.18 -16.07 -19.57
C GLY A 227 8.87 -17.42 -19.71
N LYS A 228 9.83 -17.55 -20.63
CA LYS A 228 10.66 -18.76 -20.80
C LYS A 228 11.51 -19.04 -19.56
N ILE A 229 12.14 -17.99 -18.99
CA ILE A 229 12.91 -18.10 -17.74
C ILE A 229 12.01 -18.48 -16.57
N ALA A 230 10.84 -17.86 -16.43
CA ALA A 230 9.86 -18.18 -15.40
C ALA A 230 9.37 -19.63 -15.48
N GLY A 231 9.27 -20.19 -16.70
CA GLY A 231 8.94 -21.60 -16.90
C GLY A 231 10.00 -22.57 -16.39
N LEU A 232 11.27 -22.16 -16.33
CA LEU A 232 12.39 -22.94 -15.79
C LEU A 232 12.49 -22.82 -14.26
N LEU A 233 12.00 -21.71 -13.68
CA LEU A 233 11.98 -21.50 -12.24
C LEU A 233 10.70 -22.14 -11.67
N LYS A 234 10.84 -23.29 -11.03
CA LYS A 234 9.75 -23.88 -10.23
C LYS A 234 9.30 -22.87 -9.19
N SER A 235 7.99 -22.64 -9.11
CA SER A 235 7.27 -21.72 -8.23
C SER A 235 8.00 -21.41 -6.92
N THR A 236 8.48 -20.18 -6.77
CA THR A 236 8.85 -19.62 -5.47
C THR A 236 7.57 -19.39 -4.67
N SER A 237 7.44 -20.07 -3.52
CA SER A 237 6.36 -19.82 -2.57
C SER A 237 6.36 -18.35 -2.14
N GLU A 238 5.17 -17.77 -1.99
CA GLU A 238 5.04 -16.41 -1.44
C GLU A 238 5.71 -16.35 -0.06
N LYS A 239 6.52 -15.32 0.17
CA LYS A 239 7.17 -15.11 1.47
C LYS A 239 6.11 -14.78 2.51
N GLN A 240 6.13 -15.48 3.64
CA GLN A 240 5.28 -15.20 4.80
C GLN A 240 5.63 -13.84 5.42
N THR A 241 4.64 -13.20 6.07
CA THR A 241 4.91 -11.97 6.83
C THR A 241 5.73 -12.27 8.10
N PRO A 242 6.51 -11.33 8.64
CA PRO A 242 7.21 -11.50 9.91
C PRO A 242 6.29 -11.96 11.04
N LEU A 243 5.07 -11.42 11.09
CA LEU A 243 4.05 -11.83 12.05
C LEU A 243 3.66 -13.30 11.89
N GLN A 244 3.43 -13.75 10.66
CA GLN A 244 3.10 -15.15 10.39
C GLN A 244 4.23 -16.08 10.82
N VAL A 245 5.49 -15.72 10.49
CA VAL A 245 6.68 -16.49 10.91
C VAL A 245 6.80 -16.55 12.43
N ASN A 246 6.67 -15.41 13.12
CA ASN A 246 6.74 -15.35 14.58
C ASN A 246 5.61 -16.15 15.26
N LEU A 247 4.40 -16.10 14.71
CA LEU A 247 3.27 -16.89 15.23
C LEU A 247 3.44 -18.39 14.97
N GLU A 248 3.97 -18.78 13.82
CA GLU A 248 4.28 -20.17 13.53
C GLU A 248 5.37 -20.72 14.46
N GLU A 249 6.43 -19.94 14.70
CA GLU A 249 7.49 -20.30 15.64
C GLU A 249 6.96 -20.41 17.07
N PHE A 250 6.11 -19.45 17.50
CA PHE A 250 5.43 -19.53 18.78
C PHE A 250 4.52 -20.76 18.85
N GLY A 251 3.74 -21.02 17.81
CA GLY A 251 2.88 -22.21 17.72
C GLY A 251 3.66 -23.50 17.90
N LYS A 252 4.83 -23.63 17.25
CA LYS A 252 5.74 -24.77 17.40
C LYS A 252 6.25 -24.90 18.84
N LYS A 253 6.72 -23.82 19.46
CA LYS A 253 7.20 -23.83 20.86
C LYS A 253 6.07 -24.20 21.83
N LEU A 254 4.89 -23.64 21.62
CA LEU A 254 3.70 -23.95 22.43
C LEU A 254 3.29 -25.42 22.26
N SER A 255 3.28 -25.94 21.06
CA SER A 255 2.95 -27.35 20.77
C SER A 255 3.90 -28.30 21.49
N VAL A 256 5.20 -28.04 21.44
CA VAL A 256 6.20 -28.83 22.17
C VAL A 256 5.94 -28.79 23.68
N LEU A 257 5.68 -27.62 24.26
CA LEU A 257 5.36 -27.46 25.68
C LEU A 257 4.11 -28.25 26.08
N ILE A 258 3.07 -28.20 25.25
CA ILE A 258 1.80 -28.91 25.48
C ILE A 258 2.03 -30.42 25.39
N LEU A 259 2.80 -30.92 24.42
CA LEU A 259 3.10 -32.34 24.28
C LEU A 259 3.88 -32.87 25.49
N VAL A 260 4.86 -32.11 26.00
CA VAL A 260 5.58 -32.46 27.24
C VAL A 260 4.62 -32.53 28.43
N PHE A 261 3.72 -31.56 28.53
CA PHE A 261 2.72 -31.50 29.60
C PHE A 261 1.73 -32.66 29.51
N CYS A 262 1.25 -33.00 28.31
CA CYS A 262 0.40 -34.17 28.07
C CYS A 262 1.12 -35.47 28.39
N GLY A 263 2.40 -35.58 28.09
CA GLY A 263 3.22 -36.74 28.48
C GLY A 263 3.34 -36.91 30.00
N ILE A 264 3.48 -35.80 30.74
CA ILE A 264 3.49 -35.84 32.22
C ILE A 264 2.12 -36.27 32.78
N LEU A 265 1.02 -35.73 32.23
CA LEU A 265 -0.32 -36.12 32.64
C LEU A 265 -0.62 -37.58 32.34
N PHE A 266 -0.23 -38.07 31.17
CA PHE A 266 -0.31 -39.47 30.81
C PHE A 266 0.42 -40.35 31.80
N GLY A 267 1.67 -39.98 32.16
CA GLY A 267 2.45 -40.71 33.18
C GLY A 267 1.75 -40.73 34.55
N ILE A 268 1.17 -39.61 34.99
CA ILE A 268 0.41 -39.54 36.26
C ILE A 268 -0.83 -40.43 36.22
N SER A 269 -1.59 -40.42 35.12
CA SER A 269 -2.81 -41.27 34.95
C SER A 269 -2.44 -42.74 34.99
N VAL A 270 -1.41 -43.16 34.27
CA VAL A 270 -0.92 -44.56 34.29
C VAL A 270 -0.44 -44.97 35.69
N PHE A 271 0.33 -44.07 36.37
CA PHE A 271 0.80 -44.35 37.74
C PHE A 271 -0.35 -44.51 38.74
N ARG A 272 -1.48 -43.87 38.52
CA ARG A 272 -2.70 -43.98 39.30
C ARG A 272 -3.50 -45.27 38.99
N GLY A 273 -3.09 -46.03 38.03
CA GLY A 273 -3.75 -47.32 37.65
C GLY A 273 -4.90 -47.15 36.68
N GLU A 274 -5.03 -46.00 36.01
CA GLU A 274 -5.99 -45.86 34.93
C GLU A 274 -5.68 -46.76 33.74
N ASN A 275 -6.69 -47.06 32.94
CA ASN A 275 -6.47 -47.82 31.73
C ASN A 275 -5.54 -47.02 30.78
N ILE A 276 -4.47 -47.66 30.30
CA ILE A 276 -3.47 -47.08 29.43
C ILE A 276 -4.08 -46.45 28.17
N GLY A 277 -5.08 -47.12 27.55
CA GLY A 277 -5.79 -46.62 26.36
C GLY A 277 -6.56 -45.35 26.64
N SER A 278 -7.30 -45.33 27.77
CA SER A 278 -8.07 -44.13 28.19
C SER A 278 -7.15 -42.95 28.53
N ALA A 279 -6.07 -43.18 29.26
CA ALA A 279 -5.08 -42.19 29.62
C ALA A 279 -4.39 -41.59 28.37
N PHE A 280 -4.06 -42.46 27.38
CA PHE A 280 -3.47 -42.04 26.12
C PHE A 280 -4.45 -41.20 25.29
N MET A 281 -5.70 -41.65 25.11
CA MET A 281 -6.73 -40.89 24.40
C MET A 281 -7.01 -39.53 25.02
N PHE A 282 -7.01 -39.46 26.33
CA PHE A 282 -7.15 -38.22 27.04
C PHE A 282 -5.99 -37.26 26.82
N ALA A 283 -4.75 -37.73 26.91
CA ALA A 283 -3.56 -36.89 26.68
C ALA A 283 -3.53 -36.35 25.23
N VAL A 284 -3.92 -37.16 24.24
CA VAL A 284 -4.02 -36.75 22.83
C VAL A 284 -5.12 -35.73 22.64
N ALA A 285 -6.31 -35.95 23.21
CA ALA A 285 -7.41 -35.01 23.09
C ALA A 285 -7.05 -33.64 23.69
N LEU A 286 -6.36 -33.64 24.84
CA LEU A 286 -5.88 -32.41 25.46
C LEU A 286 -4.82 -31.72 24.58
N ALA A 287 -3.90 -32.46 23.99
CA ALA A 287 -2.88 -31.88 23.11
C ALA A 287 -3.53 -31.14 21.94
N VAL A 288 -4.50 -31.77 21.29
CA VAL A 288 -5.24 -31.17 20.18
C VAL A 288 -6.03 -29.92 20.59
N ALA A 289 -6.71 -29.97 21.73
CA ALA A 289 -7.50 -28.85 22.21
C ALA A 289 -6.68 -27.63 22.66
N ALA A 290 -5.46 -27.89 23.12
CA ALA A 290 -4.60 -26.85 23.64
C ALA A 290 -3.87 -26.07 22.54
N ILE A 291 -3.76 -26.60 21.32
CA ILE A 291 -3.06 -25.96 20.21
C ILE A 291 -4.06 -25.15 19.37
N PRO A 292 -3.83 -23.84 19.22
CA PRO A 292 -4.73 -22.99 18.44
C PRO A 292 -4.47 -23.11 16.93
N GLU A 293 -4.95 -24.17 16.29
CA GLU A 293 -4.74 -24.47 14.85
C GLU A 293 -5.25 -23.35 13.94
N ALA A 294 -6.35 -22.69 14.31
CA ALA A 294 -6.96 -21.63 13.52
C ALA A 294 -6.15 -20.32 13.51
N LEU A 295 -5.11 -20.17 14.34
CA LEU A 295 -4.44 -18.90 14.55
C LEU A 295 -3.84 -18.30 13.25
N SER A 296 -3.07 -19.09 12.50
CA SER A 296 -2.44 -18.64 11.25
C SER A 296 -3.47 -18.30 10.17
N SER A 297 -4.52 -19.11 10.06
CA SER A 297 -5.62 -18.88 9.11
C SER A 297 -6.40 -17.61 9.43
N ILE A 298 -6.69 -17.36 10.70
CA ILE A 298 -7.39 -16.16 11.16
C ILE A 298 -6.56 -14.91 10.86
N VAL A 299 -5.26 -14.91 11.15
CA VAL A 299 -4.38 -13.79 10.83
C VAL A 299 -4.38 -13.49 9.33
N THR A 300 -4.28 -14.50 8.48
CA THR A 300 -4.33 -14.33 7.03
C THR A 300 -5.67 -13.74 6.56
N ILE A 301 -6.78 -14.21 7.10
CA ILE A 301 -8.12 -13.68 6.80
C ILE A 301 -8.23 -12.20 7.25
N VAL A 302 -7.76 -11.89 8.43
CA VAL A 302 -7.79 -10.52 8.98
C VAL A 302 -6.93 -9.58 8.15
N LEU A 303 -5.72 -9.99 7.77
CA LEU A 303 -4.86 -9.23 6.85
C LEU A 303 -5.55 -9.00 5.50
N SER A 304 -6.23 -10.00 4.96
CA SER A 304 -6.96 -9.88 3.69
C SER A 304 -8.13 -8.88 3.77
N PHE A 305 -8.90 -8.89 4.84
CA PHE A 305 -9.95 -7.87 5.04
C PHE A 305 -9.37 -6.47 5.24
N GLY A 306 -8.25 -6.36 5.94
CA GLY A 306 -7.54 -5.10 6.12
C GLY A 306 -7.08 -4.51 4.80
N THR A 307 -6.47 -5.31 3.93
CA THR A 307 -6.02 -4.87 2.61
C THR A 307 -7.18 -4.45 1.70
N GLN A 308 -8.30 -5.17 1.73
CA GLN A 308 -9.51 -4.78 0.99
C GLN A 308 -10.07 -3.44 1.47
N LYS A 309 -10.02 -3.18 2.77
CA LYS A 309 -10.44 -1.88 3.33
C LYS A 309 -9.50 -0.77 2.87
N MET A 310 -8.18 -0.98 2.97
CA MET A 310 -7.18 0.00 2.51
C MET A 310 -7.33 0.31 1.02
N ALA A 311 -7.60 -0.69 0.18
CA ALA A 311 -7.84 -0.49 -1.25
C ALA A 311 -9.08 0.39 -1.54
N LYS A 312 -10.15 0.25 -0.74
CA LYS A 312 -11.34 1.14 -0.82
C LYS A 312 -11.05 2.58 -0.37
N GLU A 313 -10.01 2.77 0.40
CA GLU A 313 -9.53 4.05 0.92
C GLU A 313 -8.29 4.52 0.13
N HIS A 314 -8.19 4.18 -1.15
CA HIS A 314 -7.17 4.59 -2.11
C HIS A 314 -5.76 4.08 -1.86
N ALA A 315 -5.54 3.13 -0.94
CA ALA A 315 -4.24 2.51 -0.68
C ALA A 315 -4.22 1.04 -1.12
N ILE A 316 -3.64 0.76 -2.28
CA ILE A 316 -3.51 -0.60 -2.81
C ILE A 316 -2.23 -1.25 -2.26
N ILE A 317 -2.38 -2.30 -1.51
CA ILE A 317 -1.26 -3.06 -0.94
C ILE A 317 -0.79 -4.11 -1.95
N ARG A 318 0.47 -4.03 -2.37
CA ARG A 318 1.12 -5.00 -3.27
C ARG A 318 1.84 -6.14 -2.51
N LYS A 319 2.39 -5.83 -1.34
CA LYS A 319 3.11 -6.79 -0.47
C LYS A 319 2.42 -6.87 0.88
N LEU A 320 1.92 -8.04 1.28
CA LEU A 320 1.21 -8.23 2.56
C LEU A 320 2.05 -7.85 3.78
N GLN A 321 3.38 -8.00 3.68
CA GLN A 321 4.31 -7.59 4.74
C GLN A 321 4.19 -6.11 5.10
N ALA A 322 3.86 -5.27 4.12
CA ALA A 322 3.68 -3.84 4.34
C ALA A 322 2.52 -3.52 5.30
N VAL A 323 1.47 -4.33 5.32
CA VAL A 323 0.30 -4.11 6.19
C VAL A 323 0.69 -4.15 7.67
N GLU A 324 1.57 -5.08 8.03
CA GLU A 324 2.12 -5.19 9.38
C GLU A 324 3.03 -4.02 9.71
N GLY A 325 3.93 -3.68 8.77
CA GLY A 325 4.86 -2.56 8.90
C GLY A 325 4.16 -1.22 9.05
N LEU A 326 3.04 -0.99 8.31
CA LEU A 326 2.26 0.25 8.40
C LEU A 326 1.87 0.60 9.84
N GLY A 327 1.47 -0.38 10.65
CA GLY A 327 1.13 -0.16 12.04
C GLY A 327 2.30 0.27 12.94
N SER A 328 3.53 0.09 12.49
CA SER A 328 4.77 0.38 13.22
C SER A 328 5.56 1.55 12.64
N VAL A 329 5.08 2.20 11.56
CA VAL A 329 5.74 3.35 10.94
C VAL A 329 6.00 4.44 11.96
N SER A 330 7.28 4.86 12.05
CA SER A 330 7.74 5.92 12.94
C SER A 330 8.33 7.11 12.19
N VAL A 331 8.70 6.93 10.90
CA VAL A 331 9.19 8.00 10.02
C VAL A 331 8.51 7.86 8.64
N ILE A 332 7.99 8.96 8.12
CA ILE A 332 7.48 9.02 6.75
C ILE A 332 8.36 10.00 5.98
N CYS A 333 9.19 9.48 5.09
CA CYS A 333 9.97 10.25 4.13
C CYS A 333 9.10 10.48 2.88
N SER A 334 8.69 11.70 2.64
CA SER A 334 7.80 12.03 1.52
C SER A 334 8.51 12.88 0.48
N ASP A 335 8.38 12.51 -0.80
CA ASP A 335 8.67 13.46 -1.87
C ASP A 335 7.71 14.64 -1.78
N LYS A 336 8.17 15.82 -2.21
CA LYS A 336 7.37 17.04 -2.21
C LYS A 336 6.31 17.01 -3.30
N THR A 337 6.80 16.85 -4.56
CA THR A 337 6.01 17.05 -5.78
C THR A 337 4.97 15.94 -5.96
N GLY A 338 3.73 16.31 -6.26
CA GLY A 338 2.66 15.37 -6.52
C GLY A 338 2.11 14.63 -5.29
N THR A 339 2.86 14.59 -4.17
CA THR A 339 2.46 13.90 -2.93
C THR A 339 1.97 14.89 -1.86
N LEU A 340 2.85 15.80 -1.44
CA LEU A 340 2.52 16.86 -0.47
C LEU A 340 1.91 18.07 -1.16
N THR A 341 2.24 18.28 -2.44
CA THR A 341 1.74 19.35 -3.30
C THR A 341 0.85 18.81 -4.41
N GLN A 342 0.16 19.69 -5.12
CA GLN A 342 -0.83 19.34 -6.15
C GLN A 342 -0.19 18.91 -7.48
N ASN A 343 1.12 19.10 -7.66
CA ASN A 343 1.84 18.97 -8.93
C ASN A 343 1.24 19.86 -10.04
N LYS A 344 0.80 21.05 -9.66
CA LYS A 344 0.18 22.03 -10.54
C LYS A 344 0.63 23.43 -10.15
N MET A 345 1.38 24.09 -11.03
CA MET A 345 1.75 25.48 -10.80
C MET A 345 0.49 26.34 -10.75
N THR A 346 0.43 27.22 -9.75
CA THR A 346 -0.70 28.12 -9.50
C THR A 346 -0.18 29.51 -9.16
N VAL A 347 -0.77 30.53 -9.78
CA VAL A 347 -0.44 31.94 -9.45
C VAL A 347 -1.02 32.26 -8.07
N GLU A 348 -0.16 32.77 -7.19
CA GLU A 348 -0.51 33.20 -5.81
C GLU A 348 -0.60 34.68 -5.68
N ASP A 349 0.33 35.44 -6.30
CA ASP A 349 0.47 36.89 -6.11
C ASP A 349 0.86 37.61 -7.41
N TYR A 350 0.42 38.88 -7.49
CA TYR A 350 0.89 39.90 -8.42
C TYR A 350 1.74 40.94 -7.68
N TYR A 351 2.69 41.54 -8.39
CA TYR A 351 3.31 42.80 -7.98
C TYR A 351 3.22 43.76 -9.15
N ILE A 352 2.41 44.77 -8.98
CA ILE A 352 2.16 45.81 -10.01
C ILE A 352 1.98 47.15 -9.35
N GLU A 353 2.43 48.22 -9.99
CA GLU A 353 2.35 49.61 -9.48
C GLU A 353 2.91 49.80 -8.06
N GLY A 354 3.95 48.98 -7.72
CA GLY A 354 4.58 49.02 -6.41
C GLY A 354 3.79 48.35 -5.28
N ARG A 355 2.74 47.57 -5.61
CA ARG A 355 1.88 46.87 -4.64
C ARG A 355 1.87 45.38 -4.87
N ARG A 356 1.86 44.60 -3.79
CA ARG A 356 1.57 43.20 -3.79
C ARG A 356 0.04 42.98 -3.76
N ILE A 357 -0.50 42.20 -4.67
CA ILE A 357 -1.94 41.86 -4.80
C ILE A 357 -2.05 40.33 -4.86
N ARG A 358 -2.91 39.77 -4.04
CA ARG A 358 -3.14 38.34 -4.08
C ARG A 358 -3.91 37.92 -5.35
N ALA A 359 -3.65 36.75 -5.84
CA ALA A 359 -4.30 36.23 -7.06
C ALA A 359 -5.84 36.10 -6.95
N ASP A 360 -6.43 36.12 -5.76
CA ASP A 360 -7.88 36.16 -5.53
C ASP A 360 -8.45 37.60 -5.37
N GLU A 361 -7.59 38.61 -5.33
CA GLU A 361 -7.95 40.04 -5.15
C GLU A 361 -7.70 40.89 -6.41
N ILE A 362 -7.32 40.26 -7.54
CA ILE A 362 -7.04 40.95 -8.80
C ILE A 362 -8.33 41.61 -9.33
N ASP A 363 -8.26 42.89 -9.65
CA ASP A 363 -9.38 43.64 -10.23
C ASP A 363 -9.25 43.75 -11.76
N MET A 364 -10.12 43.04 -12.48
CA MET A 364 -10.14 43.05 -13.95
C MET A 364 -10.67 44.40 -14.51
N ALA A 365 -11.23 45.30 -13.70
CA ALA A 365 -11.58 46.65 -14.10
C ALA A 365 -10.39 47.63 -14.04
N ASP A 366 -9.33 47.26 -13.35
CA ASP A 366 -8.07 48.02 -13.31
C ASP A 366 -7.27 47.73 -14.62
N PRO A 367 -6.99 48.77 -15.44
CA PRO A 367 -6.34 48.59 -16.73
C PRO A 367 -4.92 48.01 -16.62
N ALA A 368 -4.16 48.32 -15.55
CA ALA A 368 -2.82 47.82 -15.37
C ALA A 368 -2.81 46.32 -15.03
N GLN A 369 -3.69 45.90 -14.08
CA GLN A 369 -3.81 44.50 -13.68
C GLN A 369 -4.35 43.65 -14.83
N ARG A 370 -5.32 44.16 -15.60
CA ARG A 370 -5.83 43.51 -16.79
C ARG A 370 -4.76 43.36 -17.86
N PHE A 371 -3.97 44.42 -18.12
CA PHE A 371 -2.91 44.39 -19.11
C PHE A 371 -1.79 43.41 -18.73
N LEU A 372 -1.45 43.31 -17.45
CA LEU A 372 -0.48 42.29 -16.99
C LEU A 372 -0.97 40.87 -17.24
N LEU A 373 -2.27 40.61 -17.03
CA LEU A 373 -2.87 39.31 -17.35
C LEU A 373 -2.82 39.04 -18.87
N ASP A 374 -3.23 40.00 -19.70
CA ASP A 374 -3.21 39.88 -21.15
C ASP A 374 -1.79 39.64 -21.68
N CYS A 375 -0.77 40.38 -21.17
CA CYS A 375 0.64 40.12 -21.47
C CYS A 375 1.07 38.70 -21.10
N SER A 376 0.61 38.18 -19.98
CA SER A 376 0.94 36.83 -19.52
C SER A 376 0.33 35.73 -20.40
N ILE A 377 -0.80 36.01 -21.03
CA ILE A 377 -1.48 35.13 -21.99
C ILE A 377 -0.85 35.21 -23.38
N LEU A 378 -0.47 36.44 -23.82
CA LEU A 378 0.06 36.68 -25.15
C LEU A 378 1.50 36.17 -25.31
N CYS A 379 2.39 36.44 -24.33
CA CYS A 379 3.75 35.93 -24.31
C CYS A 379 3.81 34.54 -23.65
N ASN A 380 3.16 33.55 -24.30
CA ASN A 380 2.91 32.24 -23.73
C ASN A 380 2.59 31.21 -24.84
N ASP A 381 3.18 30.03 -24.79
CA ASP A 381 3.00 28.98 -25.77
C ASP A 381 2.04 27.85 -25.31
N SER A 382 1.65 27.88 -24.04
CA SER A 382 0.76 26.88 -23.47
C SER A 382 -0.72 27.14 -23.82
N THR A 383 -1.52 26.08 -23.78
CA THR A 383 -2.97 26.13 -23.99
C THR A 383 -3.70 25.32 -22.91
N ASN A 384 -4.95 25.69 -22.66
CA ASN A 384 -5.89 24.91 -21.87
C ASN A 384 -7.22 24.87 -22.65
N GLU A 385 -7.49 23.74 -23.29
CA GLU A 385 -8.74 23.53 -24.03
C GLU A 385 -9.59 22.46 -23.35
N ASN A 386 -10.78 22.84 -22.86
CA ASN A 386 -11.71 21.94 -22.18
C ASN A 386 -11.08 21.17 -20.97
N GLY A 387 -10.12 21.81 -20.26
CA GLY A 387 -9.42 21.21 -19.11
C GLY A 387 -8.22 20.35 -19.49
N VAL A 388 -7.87 20.26 -20.78
CA VAL A 388 -6.63 19.62 -21.24
C VAL A 388 -5.55 20.71 -21.34
N GLU A 389 -4.59 20.66 -20.44
CA GLU A 389 -3.45 21.56 -20.37
C GLU A 389 -2.31 21.04 -21.26
N ILE A 390 -1.80 21.86 -22.17
CA ILE A 390 -0.66 21.54 -23.04
C ILE A 390 0.37 22.66 -22.93
N GLY A 391 1.60 22.32 -22.56
CA GLY A 391 2.72 23.26 -22.46
C GLY A 391 3.47 23.19 -21.14
N ASP A 392 4.34 24.17 -20.88
CA ASP A 392 5.10 24.27 -19.63
C ASP A 392 4.17 24.56 -18.43
N PRO A 393 4.31 23.88 -17.28
CA PRO A 393 3.46 24.14 -16.11
C PRO A 393 3.47 25.59 -15.61
N THR A 394 4.57 26.30 -15.78
CA THR A 394 4.68 27.73 -15.42
C THR A 394 3.80 28.59 -16.32
N GLU A 395 3.74 28.25 -17.59
CA GLU A 395 2.93 28.95 -18.59
C GLU A 395 1.45 28.59 -18.48
N THR A 396 1.12 27.29 -18.25
CA THR A 396 -0.27 26.88 -18.03
C THR A 396 -0.88 27.53 -16.79
N ALA A 397 -0.07 27.81 -15.75
CA ALA A 397 -0.54 28.55 -14.57
C ALA A 397 -1.07 29.94 -14.92
N LEU A 398 -0.44 30.63 -15.87
CA LEU A 398 -0.86 31.96 -16.34
C LEU A 398 -2.17 31.88 -17.13
N ILE A 399 -2.30 30.88 -18.01
CA ILE A 399 -3.56 30.62 -18.75
C ILE A 399 -4.70 30.29 -17.79
N ASN A 400 -4.45 29.46 -16.79
CA ASN A 400 -5.44 29.07 -15.78
C ASN A 400 -5.91 30.26 -14.94
N LEU A 401 -5.02 31.22 -14.67
CA LEU A 401 -5.39 32.46 -14.01
C LEU A 401 -6.37 33.26 -14.87
N GLY A 402 -6.13 33.36 -16.19
CA GLY A 402 -7.05 34.00 -17.13
C GLY A 402 -8.45 33.36 -17.05
N SER A 403 -8.54 32.06 -17.21
CA SER A 403 -9.80 31.32 -17.14
C SER A 403 -10.52 31.51 -15.78
N ARG A 404 -9.79 31.61 -14.67
CA ARG A 404 -10.37 31.90 -13.33
C ARG A 404 -11.13 33.24 -13.29
N TYR A 405 -10.68 34.21 -14.05
CA TYR A 405 -11.31 35.53 -14.16
C TYR A 405 -12.23 35.66 -15.38
N GLY A 406 -12.54 34.55 -16.05
CA GLY A 406 -13.41 34.54 -17.24
C GLY A 406 -12.74 35.15 -18.47
N VAL A 407 -11.41 35.16 -18.52
CA VAL A 407 -10.62 35.62 -19.65
C VAL A 407 -10.09 34.39 -20.39
N GLU A 408 -10.71 34.11 -21.54
CA GLU A 408 -10.32 32.98 -22.34
C GLU A 408 -9.09 33.31 -23.20
N ALA A 409 -8.03 32.50 -23.08
CA ALA A 409 -6.77 32.75 -23.77
C ALA A 409 -6.91 32.78 -25.30
N ALA A 410 -7.81 31.96 -25.85
CA ALA A 410 -8.10 31.95 -27.28
C ALA A 410 -8.67 33.31 -27.76
N GLU A 411 -9.60 33.92 -27.03
CA GLU A 411 -10.20 35.22 -27.34
C GLU A 411 -9.17 36.34 -27.29
N VAL A 412 -8.27 36.34 -26.29
CA VAL A 412 -7.20 37.33 -26.18
C VAL A 412 -6.23 37.22 -27.34
N ARG A 413 -5.82 36.01 -27.70
CA ARG A 413 -4.91 35.71 -28.81
C ARG A 413 -5.52 36.01 -30.19
N GLU A 414 -6.84 35.83 -30.35
CA GLU A 414 -7.55 36.20 -31.56
C GLU A 414 -7.67 37.72 -31.68
N SER A 415 -7.87 38.45 -30.57
CA SER A 415 -7.93 39.90 -30.54
C SER A 415 -6.58 40.57 -30.82
N TYR A 416 -5.49 39.93 -30.36
CA TYR A 416 -4.12 40.40 -30.49
C TYR A 416 -3.21 39.30 -31.05
N PRO A 417 -3.28 38.98 -32.34
CA PRO A 417 -2.49 37.92 -32.96
C PRO A 417 -0.99 38.16 -32.79
N ARG A 418 -0.22 37.09 -32.60
CA ARG A 418 1.23 37.15 -32.57
C ARG A 418 1.76 37.37 -34.00
N GLU A 419 2.49 38.47 -34.19
CA GLU A 419 3.08 38.84 -35.51
C GLU A 419 4.51 38.32 -35.64
N ASP A 420 5.29 38.31 -34.54
CA ASP A 420 6.66 37.80 -34.53
C ASP A 420 7.05 37.36 -33.10
N GLU A 421 8.16 36.61 -32.97
CA GLU A 421 8.62 36.10 -31.66
C GLU A 421 10.13 35.88 -31.60
N ILE A 422 10.69 35.99 -30.40
CA ILE A 422 11.99 35.46 -30.03
C ILE A 422 11.75 34.40 -28.97
N PRO A 423 11.90 33.09 -29.29
CA PRO A 423 11.58 32.00 -28.38
C PRO A 423 12.39 32.05 -27.09
N PHE A 424 11.90 31.38 -26.04
CA PHE A 424 12.61 31.27 -24.78
C PHE A 424 14.00 30.67 -24.97
N ASP A 425 14.97 31.29 -24.37
CA ASP A 425 16.34 30.82 -24.32
C ASP A 425 16.85 30.81 -22.87
N SER A 426 17.49 29.68 -22.47
CA SER A 426 17.96 29.46 -21.11
C SER A 426 19.12 30.36 -20.69
N ASP A 427 19.94 30.84 -21.63
CA ASP A 427 21.07 31.70 -21.34
C ASP A 427 20.60 33.16 -21.21
N ARG A 428 19.66 33.57 -22.05
CA ARG A 428 18.99 34.87 -21.96
C ARG A 428 17.99 34.92 -20.79
N LYS A 429 17.34 33.79 -20.43
CA LYS A 429 16.30 33.63 -19.41
C LYS A 429 15.06 34.49 -19.68
N MET A 430 14.71 34.68 -20.94
CA MET A 430 13.56 35.48 -21.36
C MET A 430 12.99 34.98 -22.70
N MET A 431 11.76 35.38 -22.99
CA MET A 431 11.01 35.18 -24.22
C MET A 431 10.32 36.49 -24.62
N SER A 432 10.24 36.76 -25.91
CA SER A 432 9.62 37.98 -26.43
C SER A 432 8.63 37.66 -27.54
N THR A 433 7.48 38.34 -27.56
CA THR A 433 6.45 38.21 -28.60
C THR A 433 5.96 39.57 -29.06
N LEU A 434 5.71 39.73 -30.36
CA LEU A 434 5.20 40.98 -30.95
C LEU A 434 3.72 40.86 -31.24
N HIS A 435 2.98 41.86 -30.79
CA HIS A 435 1.54 41.95 -30.96
C HIS A 435 1.11 43.36 -31.34
N ARG A 436 0.02 43.50 -32.10
CA ARG A 436 -0.58 44.81 -32.37
C ARG A 436 -1.68 45.06 -31.36
N ILE A 437 -1.38 45.92 -30.37
CA ILE A 437 -2.29 46.24 -29.25
C ILE A 437 -2.66 47.73 -29.34
N ASP A 438 -3.97 48.01 -29.42
CA ASP A 438 -4.52 49.36 -29.53
C ASP A 438 -3.97 50.15 -30.72
N GLY A 439 -3.58 49.51 -31.79
CA GLY A 439 -3.04 50.09 -33.01
C GLY A 439 -1.52 50.30 -33.00
N GLU A 440 -0.84 50.01 -31.89
CA GLU A 440 0.63 50.11 -31.71
C GLU A 440 1.24 48.71 -31.71
N ASN A 441 2.41 48.56 -32.34
CA ASN A 441 3.18 47.33 -32.26
C ASN A 441 3.92 47.26 -30.91
N ARG A 442 3.54 46.31 -30.07
CA ARG A 442 4.13 46.12 -28.74
C ARG A 442 4.83 44.80 -28.66
N MET A 443 6.11 44.83 -28.38
CA MET A 443 6.87 43.66 -27.96
C MET A 443 6.65 43.44 -26.48
N ILE A 444 6.13 42.25 -26.11
CA ILE A 444 5.95 41.82 -24.71
C ILE A 444 7.11 40.91 -24.39
N VAL A 445 7.80 41.15 -23.28
CA VAL A 445 8.90 40.29 -22.82
C VAL A 445 8.60 39.71 -21.45
N LYS A 446 8.69 38.42 -21.30
CA LYS A 446 8.61 37.71 -20.01
C LYS A 446 9.95 37.07 -19.67
N GLY A 447 10.37 37.12 -18.42
CA GLY A 447 11.62 36.51 -18.00
C GLY A 447 11.95 36.60 -16.54
N ALA A 448 13.21 36.29 -16.21
CA ALA A 448 13.75 36.41 -14.88
C ALA A 448 13.87 37.90 -14.47
N VAL A 449 13.45 38.20 -13.24
CA VAL A 449 13.34 39.57 -12.73
C VAL A 449 14.66 40.34 -12.83
N ASP A 450 15.77 39.73 -12.40
CA ASP A 450 17.11 40.32 -12.43
C ASP A 450 17.54 40.67 -13.85
N ARG A 451 17.29 39.80 -14.80
CA ARG A 451 17.67 40.00 -16.22
C ARG A 451 16.85 41.15 -16.85
N LEU A 452 15.54 41.12 -16.63
CA LEU A 452 14.66 42.14 -17.20
C LEU A 452 14.90 43.56 -16.57
N LEU A 453 15.21 43.64 -15.27
CA LEU A 453 15.53 44.89 -14.61
C LEU A 453 16.81 45.54 -15.16
N ASP A 454 17.78 44.75 -15.62
CA ASP A 454 19.00 45.29 -16.24
C ASP A 454 18.71 45.97 -17.58
N LEU A 455 17.68 45.51 -18.33
CA LEU A 455 17.27 46.00 -19.66
C LEU A 455 16.14 47.02 -19.60
N THR A 456 15.73 47.44 -18.38
CA THR A 456 14.59 48.31 -18.14
C THR A 456 15.00 49.72 -17.84
N ASP A 457 14.46 50.69 -18.61
CA ASP A 457 14.67 52.13 -18.44
C ASP A 457 13.44 52.84 -17.93
N GLN A 458 12.25 52.24 -18.08
CA GLN A 458 10.97 52.89 -17.72
C GLN A 458 10.12 51.94 -16.86
N ILE A 459 9.15 52.51 -16.15
CA ILE A 459 8.22 51.76 -15.31
C ILE A 459 6.79 52.29 -15.49
N TRP A 460 5.83 51.32 -15.56
CA TRP A 460 4.41 51.66 -15.50
C TRP A 460 4.00 51.96 -14.05
N THR A 461 3.29 53.06 -13.84
CA THR A 461 2.79 53.48 -12.53
C THR A 461 1.35 53.97 -12.65
N GLU A 462 0.64 54.14 -11.54
CA GLU A 462 -0.71 54.78 -11.50
C GLU A 462 -0.82 56.12 -12.26
N ASN A 463 0.30 56.85 -12.39
CA ASN A 463 0.35 58.11 -13.08
C ASN A 463 0.88 58.02 -14.53
N GLY A 464 0.97 56.82 -15.08
CA GLY A 464 1.50 56.53 -16.41
C GLY A 464 2.95 56.08 -16.40
N ILE A 465 3.55 55.98 -17.60
CA ILE A 465 4.93 55.52 -17.81
C ILE A 465 5.91 56.63 -17.47
N ARG A 466 6.94 56.33 -16.68
CA ARG A 466 8.05 57.25 -16.34
C ARG A 466 9.39 56.51 -16.34
N GLU A 467 10.48 57.25 -16.31
CA GLU A 467 11.81 56.69 -16.09
C GLU A 467 11.85 55.90 -14.75
N ILE A 468 12.49 54.72 -14.78
CA ILE A 468 12.65 53.89 -13.59
C ILE A 468 13.81 54.45 -12.75
N THR A 469 13.55 54.64 -11.44
CA THR A 469 14.57 55.10 -10.52
C THR A 469 15.32 53.92 -9.86
N LYS A 470 16.48 54.24 -9.28
CA LYS A 470 17.22 53.24 -8.51
C LYS A 470 16.40 52.69 -7.33
N GLU A 471 15.60 53.57 -6.70
CA GLU A 471 14.70 53.17 -5.60
C GLU A 471 13.60 52.19 -6.07
N ASP A 472 13.07 52.36 -7.28
CA ASP A 472 12.10 51.47 -7.86
C ASP A 472 12.72 50.06 -8.10
N LYS A 473 13.93 50.03 -8.68
CA LYS A 473 14.66 48.75 -8.89
C LYS A 473 14.96 48.04 -7.58
N GLU A 474 15.35 48.76 -6.54
CA GLU A 474 15.57 48.24 -5.19
C GLU A 474 14.28 47.67 -4.57
N LYS A 475 13.12 48.34 -4.73
CA LYS A 475 11.81 47.86 -4.27
C LYS A 475 11.39 46.60 -5.00
N ILE A 476 11.54 46.55 -6.33
CA ILE A 476 11.20 45.36 -7.14
C ILE A 476 12.09 44.17 -6.74
N GLN A 477 13.38 44.38 -6.57
CA GLN A 477 14.31 43.34 -6.13
C GLN A 477 13.99 42.85 -4.72
N SER A 478 13.65 43.76 -3.79
CA SER A 478 13.23 43.38 -2.44
C SER A 478 11.97 42.54 -2.44
N GLN A 479 10.98 42.88 -3.27
CA GLN A 479 9.74 42.10 -3.40
C GLN A 479 10.00 40.75 -4.05
N ASN A 480 10.86 40.67 -5.08
CA ASN A 480 11.28 39.40 -5.68
C ASN A 480 11.98 38.51 -4.66
N GLN A 481 12.81 39.07 -3.81
CA GLN A 481 13.47 38.34 -2.72
C GLN A 481 12.47 37.82 -1.68
N GLU A 482 11.46 38.64 -1.33
CA GLU A 482 10.38 38.23 -0.43
C GLU A 482 9.58 37.07 -1.01
N PHE A 483 9.15 37.18 -2.28
CA PHE A 483 8.49 36.09 -2.97
C PHE A 483 9.34 34.80 -3.00
N SER A 484 10.64 34.95 -3.30
CA SER A 484 11.57 33.81 -3.31
C SER A 484 11.72 33.17 -1.93
N MET A 485 11.75 33.93 -0.85
CA MET A 485 11.78 33.43 0.53
C MET A 485 10.47 32.74 0.92
N GLU A 486 9.35 33.12 0.30
CA GLU A 486 8.07 32.39 0.45
C GLU A 486 7.96 31.15 -0.45
N GLY A 487 9.00 30.84 -1.24
CA GLY A 487 9.06 29.69 -2.12
C GLY A 487 8.34 29.87 -3.45
N LEU A 488 8.00 31.12 -3.80
CA LEU A 488 7.31 31.42 -5.05
C LEU A 488 8.33 31.54 -6.20
N ARG A 489 7.96 31.05 -7.37
CA ARG A 489 8.64 31.29 -8.64
C ARG A 489 8.11 32.57 -9.24
N VAL A 490 8.98 33.50 -9.59
CA VAL A 490 8.61 34.83 -10.06
C VAL A 490 8.95 34.98 -11.54
N LEU A 491 8.00 35.50 -12.32
CA LEU A 491 8.21 35.95 -13.69
C LEU A 491 7.93 37.46 -13.74
N ALA A 492 8.87 38.21 -14.30
CA ALA A 492 8.65 39.63 -14.61
C ALA A 492 8.09 39.76 -16.04
N PHE A 493 7.29 40.79 -16.22
CA PHE A 493 6.72 41.19 -17.50
C PHE A 493 7.10 42.63 -17.80
N THR A 494 7.58 42.86 -19.02
CA THR A 494 7.94 44.13 -19.55
C THR A 494 7.40 44.27 -20.97
N PHE A 495 7.34 45.49 -21.49
CA PHE A 495 6.98 45.71 -22.89
C PHE A 495 7.78 46.84 -23.49
N ARG A 496 7.77 46.93 -24.82
CA ARG A 496 8.34 48.04 -25.58
C ARG A 496 7.53 48.26 -26.85
N GLU A 497 7.33 49.49 -27.25
CA GLU A 497 6.77 49.87 -28.54
C GLU A 497 7.82 49.73 -29.66
N ILE A 498 7.46 48.99 -30.72
CA ILE A 498 8.32 48.70 -31.84
C ILE A 498 7.78 49.41 -33.10
N PRO A 499 8.63 50.01 -33.94
CA PRO A 499 8.18 50.65 -35.18
C PRO A 499 7.46 49.68 -36.11
N GLU A 500 6.48 50.14 -36.91
CA GLU A 500 5.82 49.38 -37.92
C GLU A 500 6.87 48.81 -38.94
N GLU A 501 6.65 47.64 -39.46
CA GLU A 501 7.55 46.92 -40.44
C GLU A 501 8.93 46.50 -39.88
N HIS A 502 9.13 46.44 -38.56
CA HIS A 502 10.35 45.92 -37.94
C HIS A 502 10.23 44.46 -37.55
N LEU A 503 11.16 43.60 -37.99
CA LEU A 503 11.27 42.20 -37.50
C LEU A 503 12.04 42.19 -36.19
N LEU A 504 11.58 41.39 -35.24
CA LEU A 504 12.20 41.30 -33.90
C LEU A 504 13.60 40.67 -33.99
N THR A 505 14.53 41.35 -33.32
CA THR A 505 15.88 40.84 -33.09
C THR A 505 16.23 40.90 -31.61
N ALA A 506 17.26 40.18 -31.19
CA ALA A 506 17.71 40.18 -29.81
C ALA A 506 18.20 41.60 -29.33
N GLU A 507 18.50 42.50 -30.25
CA GLU A 507 18.90 43.89 -29.96
C GLU A 507 17.69 44.73 -29.54
N ASP A 508 16.46 44.29 -29.86
CA ASP A 508 15.23 44.97 -29.46
C ASP A 508 14.86 44.73 -27.98
N GLU A 509 15.41 43.67 -27.38
CA GLU A 509 15.21 43.30 -25.97
C GLU A 509 15.97 44.26 -25.01
N ASP A 510 15.92 45.56 -25.26
CA ASP A 510 16.51 46.61 -24.44
C ASP A 510 15.55 47.82 -24.34
N HIS A 511 15.81 48.77 -23.47
CA HIS A 511 14.95 49.93 -23.25
C HIS A 511 13.49 49.58 -22.93
N LEU A 512 13.30 48.61 -22.05
CA LEU A 512 12.01 48.06 -21.73
C LEU A 512 11.24 48.92 -20.70
N VAL A 513 9.91 48.82 -20.74
CA VAL A 513 9.00 49.37 -19.71
C VAL A 513 8.62 48.25 -18.74
N PHE A 514 8.99 48.33 -17.48
CA PHE A 514 8.58 47.40 -16.46
C PHE A 514 7.09 47.53 -16.17
N LEU A 515 6.33 46.40 -16.30
CA LEU A 515 4.91 46.35 -16.03
C LEU A 515 4.61 45.75 -14.64
N GLY A 516 5.15 44.56 -14.36
CA GLY A 516 4.88 43.90 -13.10
C GLY A 516 5.55 42.52 -12.99
N MET A 517 5.25 41.85 -11.88
CA MET A 517 5.68 40.46 -11.64
C MET A 517 4.49 39.57 -11.29
N ILE A 518 4.54 38.36 -11.70
CA ILE A 518 3.59 37.31 -11.35
C ILE A 518 4.36 36.23 -10.59
N ALA A 519 3.88 35.93 -9.38
CA ALA A 519 4.50 34.95 -8.49
C ALA A 519 3.60 33.72 -8.36
N MET A 520 4.18 32.55 -8.48
CA MET A 520 3.46 31.26 -8.54
C MET A 520 4.21 30.16 -7.82
N MET A 521 3.50 29.14 -7.40
CA MET A 521 4.08 27.92 -6.83
C MET A 521 3.21 26.70 -7.13
N ASP A 522 3.74 25.51 -6.87
CA ASP A 522 2.96 24.27 -6.72
C ASP A 522 2.43 24.24 -5.27
N PRO A 523 1.14 24.55 -5.03
CA PRO A 523 0.63 24.71 -3.68
C PRO A 523 0.53 23.36 -2.95
N PRO A 524 0.68 23.36 -1.62
CA PRO A 524 0.36 22.18 -0.82
C PRO A 524 -1.09 21.76 -1.04
N ARG A 525 -1.34 20.46 -0.97
CA ARG A 525 -2.72 19.94 -0.90
C ARG A 525 -3.38 20.40 0.40
N GLU A 526 -4.67 20.68 0.38
CA GLU A 526 -5.40 21.16 1.56
C GLU A 526 -5.32 20.16 2.73
N GLU A 527 -5.35 18.88 2.43
CA GLU A 527 -5.31 17.81 3.42
C GLU A 527 -3.92 17.58 4.02
N SER A 528 -2.84 17.99 3.34
CA SER A 528 -1.46 17.71 3.76
C SER A 528 -1.14 18.28 5.14
N LYS A 529 -1.62 19.49 5.46
CA LYS A 529 -1.39 20.10 6.77
C LYS A 529 -2.02 19.30 7.90
N ALA A 530 -3.29 18.95 7.76
CA ALA A 530 -4.00 18.16 8.76
C ALA A 530 -3.37 16.77 8.94
N ALA A 531 -2.95 16.13 7.85
CA ALA A 531 -2.28 14.85 7.87
C ALA A 531 -0.91 14.90 8.56
N VAL A 532 -0.13 15.96 8.34
CA VAL A 532 1.15 16.19 9.04
C VAL A 532 0.94 16.40 10.54
N GLU A 533 -0.06 17.18 10.93
CA GLU A 533 -0.43 17.37 12.34
C GLU A 533 -0.82 16.04 13.01
N GLU A 534 -1.58 15.21 12.31
CA GLU A 534 -1.97 13.88 12.78
C GLU A 534 -0.76 12.94 12.91
N CYS A 535 0.18 12.95 11.95
CA CYS A 535 1.45 12.22 12.05
C CYS A 535 2.22 12.58 13.32
N ILE A 536 2.43 13.88 13.56
CA ILE A 536 3.18 14.38 14.71
C ILE A 536 2.49 13.96 16.02
N LYS A 537 1.17 14.08 16.09
CA LYS A 537 0.36 13.64 17.24
C LYS A 537 0.50 12.13 17.47
N ALA A 538 0.56 11.34 16.41
CA ALA A 538 0.74 9.90 16.44
C ALA A 538 2.18 9.46 16.75
N GLY A 539 3.09 10.40 17.02
CA GLY A 539 4.51 10.14 17.27
C GLY A 539 5.29 9.73 16.02
N ILE A 540 4.76 9.99 14.84
CA ILE A 540 5.38 9.73 13.54
C ILE A 540 6.09 11.00 13.10
N ARG A 541 7.33 10.88 12.64
CA ARG A 541 8.11 12.00 12.12
C ARG A 541 7.92 12.13 10.61
N PRO A 542 7.25 13.17 10.11
CA PRO A 542 7.24 13.49 8.69
C PRO A 542 8.58 14.13 8.31
N VAL A 543 9.13 13.71 7.17
CA VAL A 543 10.38 14.22 6.58
C VAL A 543 10.13 14.48 5.11
N MET A 544 10.45 15.69 4.65
CA MET A 544 10.36 16.05 3.23
C MET A 544 11.69 15.81 2.53
N ILE A 545 11.65 15.16 1.37
CA ILE A 545 12.82 14.88 0.54
C ILE A 545 12.50 15.35 -0.89
N THR A 546 13.30 16.26 -1.46
CA THR A 546 13.00 16.86 -2.76
C THR A 546 14.25 17.23 -3.56
N GLY A 547 14.10 17.27 -4.89
CA GLY A 547 15.09 17.84 -5.81
C GLY A 547 15.10 19.38 -5.83
N ASP A 548 14.10 20.02 -5.24
CA ASP A 548 13.96 21.49 -5.21
C ASP A 548 15.04 22.20 -4.40
N HIS A 549 15.12 23.51 -4.62
CA HIS A 549 15.97 24.39 -3.83
C HIS A 549 15.54 24.45 -2.35
N LYS A 550 16.51 24.56 -1.45
CA LYS A 550 16.33 24.57 0.02
C LYS A 550 15.27 25.59 0.50
N ILE A 551 15.27 26.80 -0.07
CA ILE A 551 14.35 27.86 0.34
C ILE A 551 12.91 27.48 -0.04
N THR A 552 12.68 27.02 -1.27
CA THR A 552 11.37 26.60 -1.74
C THR A 552 10.83 25.41 -0.93
N ALA A 553 11.67 24.39 -0.70
CA ALA A 553 11.32 23.23 0.10
C ALA A 553 10.97 23.61 1.54
N ALA A 554 11.78 24.50 2.15
CA ALA A 554 11.56 24.98 3.51
C ALA A 554 10.27 25.80 3.65
N ALA A 555 9.95 26.65 2.66
CA ALA A 555 8.73 27.46 2.66
C ALA A 555 7.48 26.57 2.64
N ILE A 556 7.44 25.57 1.75
CA ILE A 556 6.33 24.59 1.67
C ILE A 556 6.24 23.77 2.95
N ALA A 557 7.37 23.23 3.44
CA ALA A 557 7.41 22.44 4.66
C ALA A 557 6.93 23.22 5.90
N LYS A 558 7.22 24.51 5.96
CA LYS A 558 6.73 25.42 7.00
C LYS A 558 5.22 25.64 6.90
N ARG A 559 4.67 25.84 5.69
CA ARG A 559 3.21 26.01 5.46
C ARG A 559 2.41 24.79 5.95
N ILE A 560 2.94 23.57 5.75
CA ILE A 560 2.26 22.33 6.15
C ILE A 560 2.66 21.83 7.55
N GLY A 561 3.60 22.50 8.22
CA GLY A 561 3.96 22.20 9.62
C GLY A 561 5.04 21.12 9.82
N ILE A 562 5.72 20.66 8.77
CA ILE A 562 6.88 19.75 8.86
C ILE A 562 8.10 20.48 9.47
N LEU A 563 8.33 21.73 9.08
CA LEU A 563 9.48 22.55 9.46
C LEU A 563 9.08 23.63 10.46
N LYS A 564 9.87 23.80 11.50
CA LYS A 564 9.72 24.92 12.46
C LYS A 564 10.74 26.03 12.21
N ASP A 565 11.97 25.67 11.95
CA ASP A 565 13.09 26.56 11.74
C ASP A 565 13.94 26.12 10.55
N LEU A 566 14.53 27.06 9.80
CA LEU A 566 15.34 26.78 8.62
C LEU A 566 16.58 25.92 8.91
N SER A 567 17.06 25.87 10.15
CA SER A 567 18.16 24.98 10.58
C SER A 567 17.80 23.49 10.52
N GLU A 568 16.52 23.14 10.45
CA GLU A 568 16.06 21.77 10.23
C GLU A 568 16.04 21.37 8.74
N ALA A 569 16.51 22.26 7.83
CA ALA A 569 16.64 21.99 6.41
C ALA A 569 18.10 21.93 5.99
N CYS A 570 18.47 20.91 5.18
CA CYS A 570 19.81 20.80 4.58
C CYS A 570 19.74 20.53 3.08
N GLU A 571 20.86 20.74 2.39
CA GLU A 571 21.03 20.34 0.98
C GLU A 571 21.76 19.01 0.84
N GLY A 572 21.57 18.32 -0.29
CA GLY A 572 22.22 17.05 -0.61
C GLY A 572 23.75 17.13 -0.51
N ALA A 573 24.35 18.25 -0.94
CA ALA A 573 25.78 18.50 -0.85
C ALA A 573 26.31 18.46 0.61
N GLU A 574 25.50 18.83 1.61
CA GLU A 574 25.90 18.77 3.02
C GLU A 574 26.06 17.33 3.52
N ILE A 575 25.25 16.40 2.98
CA ILE A 575 25.28 14.98 3.39
C ILE A 575 26.18 14.10 2.51
N GLU A 576 26.64 14.60 1.35
CA GLU A 576 27.41 13.83 0.37
C GLU A 576 28.74 13.33 0.97
N ASN A 577 29.43 14.19 1.71
CA ASN A 577 30.72 13.88 2.32
C ASN A 577 30.65 13.26 3.72
N MET A 578 29.44 13.10 4.28
CA MET A 578 29.23 12.46 5.58
C MET A 578 29.40 10.95 5.47
N SER A 579 30.09 10.35 6.43
CA SER A 579 30.05 8.90 6.64
C SER A 579 28.62 8.46 7.05
N ASP A 580 28.30 7.19 6.88
CA ASP A 580 26.99 6.67 7.28
C ASP A 580 26.76 6.79 8.81
N GLU A 581 27.82 6.73 9.62
CA GLU A 581 27.75 6.93 11.06
C GLU A 581 27.44 8.39 11.43
N GLU A 582 28.06 9.36 10.76
CA GLU A 582 27.76 10.78 10.92
C GLU A 582 26.35 11.11 10.48
N LEU A 583 25.93 10.58 9.32
CA LEU A 583 24.57 10.75 8.80
C LEU A 583 23.53 10.18 9.77
N ARG A 584 23.77 9.00 10.35
CA ARG A 584 22.91 8.41 11.38
C ARG A 584 22.74 9.32 12.61
N GLY A 585 23.78 10.05 12.99
CA GLY A 585 23.73 11.07 14.05
C GLY A 585 23.03 12.36 13.64
N PHE A 586 22.98 12.65 12.34
CA PHE A 586 22.50 13.90 11.75
C PHE A 586 20.99 13.88 11.43
N VAL A 587 20.47 12.78 10.89
CA VAL A 587 19.06 12.67 10.42
C VAL A 587 18.00 13.09 11.47
N PRO A 588 18.15 12.90 12.81
CA PRO A 588 17.14 13.36 13.76
C PRO A 588 16.99 14.88 13.85
N LYS A 589 17.97 15.63 13.39
CA LYS A 589 17.97 17.10 13.43
C LYS A 589 17.32 17.73 12.21
N ILE A 590 17.17 16.96 11.13
CA ILE A 590 16.72 17.45 9.84
C ILE A 590 15.32 16.94 9.53
N SER A 591 14.47 17.83 9.08
CA SER A 591 13.09 17.54 8.65
C SER A 591 12.90 17.73 7.14
N VAL A 592 13.83 18.48 6.47
CA VAL A 592 13.76 18.78 5.03
C VAL A 592 15.11 18.55 4.38
N TYR A 593 15.14 17.73 3.34
CA TYR A 593 16.31 17.49 2.49
C TYR A 593 16.03 17.99 1.09
N ALA A 594 16.81 19.00 0.66
CA ALA A 594 16.68 19.70 -0.61
C ALA A 594 17.81 19.32 -1.59
N ARG A 595 17.58 19.41 -2.89
CA ARG A 595 18.58 19.08 -3.94
C ARG A 595 19.26 17.73 -3.74
N VAL A 596 18.47 16.71 -3.41
CA VAL A 596 18.99 15.36 -3.15
C VAL A 596 19.01 14.51 -4.41
N SER A 597 20.08 13.72 -4.56
CA SER A 597 20.20 12.67 -5.57
C SER A 597 19.45 11.39 -5.15
N PRO A 598 19.21 10.44 -6.06
CA PRO A 598 18.67 9.11 -5.71
C PRO A 598 19.50 8.38 -4.65
N GLU A 599 20.83 8.49 -4.69
CA GLU A 599 21.73 7.88 -3.69
C GLU A 599 21.52 8.48 -2.30
N HIS A 600 21.34 9.81 -2.22
CA HIS A 600 21.03 10.47 -0.97
C HIS A 600 19.73 9.96 -0.36
N LYS A 601 18.67 9.76 -1.18
CA LYS A 601 17.39 9.22 -0.72
C LYS A 601 17.57 7.86 -0.05
N ILE A 602 18.37 6.95 -0.65
CA ILE A 602 18.68 5.62 -0.08
C ILE A 602 19.42 5.76 1.25
N ARG A 603 20.45 6.61 1.31
CA ARG A 603 21.27 6.82 2.52
C ARG A 603 20.45 7.38 3.67
N ILE A 604 19.56 8.35 3.41
CA ILE A 604 18.66 8.92 4.42
C ILE A 604 17.73 7.85 4.99
N VAL A 605 17.08 7.06 4.12
CA VAL A 605 16.19 5.95 4.53
C VAL A 605 16.96 4.96 5.41
N ARG A 606 18.14 4.52 4.95
CA ARG A 606 19.00 3.57 5.71
C ARG A 606 19.41 4.12 7.06
N ALA A 607 19.80 5.39 7.12
CA ALA A 607 20.21 6.04 8.37
C ALA A 607 19.09 6.06 9.42
N TRP A 608 17.84 6.26 9.00
CA TRP A 608 16.68 6.14 9.87
C TRP A 608 16.41 4.69 10.31
N GLN A 609 16.53 3.71 9.39
CA GLN A 609 16.36 2.28 9.70
C GLN A 609 17.40 1.80 10.71
N GLU A 610 18.66 2.18 10.55
CA GLU A 610 19.75 1.84 11.49
C GLU A 610 19.57 2.43 12.89
N ARG A 611 18.68 3.40 13.04
CA ARG A 611 18.25 3.90 14.37
C ARG A 611 17.08 3.13 14.97
N GLY A 612 16.65 2.03 14.34
CA GLY A 612 15.52 1.21 14.78
C GLY A 612 14.15 1.76 14.38
N ASN A 613 14.08 2.70 13.42
CA ASN A 613 12.82 3.22 12.91
C ASN A 613 12.28 2.34 11.78
N ILE A 614 10.96 2.24 11.70
CA ILE A 614 10.25 1.72 10.52
C ILE A 614 9.96 2.91 9.61
N VAL A 615 10.53 2.87 8.42
CA VAL A 615 10.52 3.98 7.46
C VAL A 615 9.56 3.71 6.32
N SER A 616 8.61 4.63 6.12
CA SER A 616 7.84 4.71 4.88
C SER A 616 8.51 5.75 3.96
N MET A 617 8.66 5.43 2.67
CA MET A 617 9.22 6.34 1.65
C MET A 617 8.26 6.46 0.48
N THR A 618 7.95 7.69 0.06
CA THR A 618 7.14 7.94 -1.13
C THR A 618 7.99 8.37 -2.32
N GLY A 619 7.51 8.07 -3.52
CA GLY A 619 8.12 8.52 -4.76
C GLY A 619 7.24 8.20 -5.96
N ASP A 620 7.47 8.89 -7.07
CA ASP A 620 6.72 8.75 -8.33
C ASP A 620 7.63 8.39 -9.52
N GLY A 621 8.92 8.68 -9.43
CA GLY A 621 9.87 8.54 -10.53
C GLY A 621 10.74 7.29 -10.48
N VAL A 622 11.42 7.03 -11.60
CA VAL A 622 12.47 6.01 -11.71
C VAL A 622 13.58 6.23 -10.67
N ASN A 623 13.90 7.49 -10.41
CA ASN A 623 14.92 7.92 -9.45
C ASN A 623 14.58 7.55 -7.99
N ASP A 624 13.31 7.30 -7.70
CA ASP A 624 12.83 6.94 -6.36
C ASP A 624 12.81 5.44 -6.13
N ALA A 625 12.73 4.64 -7.20
CA ALA A 625 12.56 3.21 -7.10
C ALA A 625 13.58 2.51 -6.18
N PRO A 626 14.89 2.85 -6.19
CA PRO A 626 15.84 2.25 -5.27
C PRO A 626 15.55 2.60 -3.80
N ALA A 627 15.12 3.83 -3.50
CA ALA A 627 14.76 4.27 -2.16
C ALA A 627 13.43 3.63 -1.69
N LEU A 628 12.44 3.50 -2.59
CA LEU A 628 11.20 2.78 -2.34
C LEU A 628 11.45 1.31 -1.99
N LYS A 629 12.39 0.66 -2.69
CA LYS A 629 12.78 -0.73 -2.43
C LYS A 629 13.55 -0.88 -1.12
N GLN A 630 14.37 0.12 -0.74
CA GLN A 630 15.14 0.15 0.50
C GLN A 630 14.24 0.33 1.71
N ALA A 631 13.22 1.18 1.64
CA ALA A 631 12.31 1.46 2.74
C ALA A 631 11.56 0.21 3.21
N ASP A 632 11.16 0.19 4.49
CA ASP A 632 10.30 -0.87 5.03
C ASP A 632 8.94 -0.87 4.31
N ILE A 633 8.45 0.33 3.96
CA ILE A 633 7.22 0.52 3.21
C ILE A 633 7.47 1.56 2.11
N GLY A 634 7.84 1.09 0.92
CA GLY A 634 7.84 1.94 -0.28
C GLY A 634 6.41 2.22 -0.72
N VAL A 635 6.11 3.47 -1.01
CA VAL A 635 4.79 3.97 -1.43
C VAL A 635 4.92 4.69 -2.77
N ALA A 636 4.31 4.16 -3.81
CA ALA A 636 4.31 4.80 -5.12
C ALA A 636 3.01 5.57 -5.38
N MET A 637 3.12 6.62 -6.18
CA MET A 637 1.96 7.33 -6.70
C MET A 637 1.27 6.48 -7.77
N GLY A 638 -0.05 6.49 -7.79
CA GLY A 638 -0.86 5.68 -8.71
C GLY A 638 -1.20 6.42 -10.00
N VAL A 639 -1.40 7.74 -9.93
CA VAL A 639 -1.75 8.59 -11.08
C VAL A 639 -0.49 9.09 -11.77
N THR A 640 0.40 9.77 -11.03
CA THR A 640 1.63 10.37 -11.59
C THR A 640 2.82 9.42 -11.60
N GLY A 641 2.76 8.33 -10.82
CA GLY A 641 3.88 7.41 -10.65
C GLY A 641 4.17 6.55 -11.87
N THR A 642 5.47 6.41 -12.18
CA THR A 642 5.95 5.49 -13.21
C THR A 642 5.72 4.04 -12.79
N GLU A 643 5.61 3.14 -13.77
CA GLU A 643 5.45 1.71 -13.49
C GLU A 643 6.64 1.13 -12.70
N VAL A 644 7.83 1.65 -12.92
CA VAL A 644 9.04 1.29 -12.16
C VAL A 644 8.90 1.63 -10.67
N ALA A 645 8.41 2.82 -10.36
CA ALA A 645 8.15 3.22 -8.98
C ALA A 645 7.07 2.33 -8.34
N LYS A 646 5.98 2.07 -9.07
CA LYS A 646 4.89 1.17 -8.63
C LYS A 646 5.37 -0.25 -8.39
N ASP A 647 6.30 -0.77 -9.22
CA ASP A 647 6.84 -2.13 -9.04
C ASP A 647 7.79 -2.23 -7.84
N ALA A 648 8.60 -1.23 -7.60
CA ALA A 648 9.49 -1.15 -6.44
C ALA A 648 8.72 -1.06 -5.12
N ALA A 649 7.54 -0.43 -5.13
CA ALA A 649 6.75 -0.11 -3.96
C ALA A 649 6.04 -1.33 -3.33
N ALA A 650 5.75 -1.22 -2.05
CA ALA A 650 4.93 -2.17 -1.30
C ALA A 650 3.44 -1.73 -1.24
N MET A 651 3.18 -0.45 -1.48
CA MET A 651 1.85 0.16 -1.52
C MET A 651 1.77 1.17 -2.66
N VAL A 652 0.60 1.30 -3.31
CA VAL A 652 0.32 2.28 -4.36
C VAL A 652 -0.88 3.11 -3.95
N LEU A 653 -0.77 4.44 -4.06
CA LEU A 653 -1.86 5.39 -3.77
C LEU A 653 -2.60 5.73 -5.05
N THR A 654 -3.90 5.45 -5.13
CA THR A 654 -4.69 5.76 -6.35
C THR A 654 -5.13 7.21 -6.45
N ASP A 655 -4.86 8.01 -5.44
CA ASP A 655 -5.20 9.44 -5.34
C ASP A 655 -3.97 10.35 -5.16
N ASP A 656 -2.77 9.77 -5.16
CA ASP A 656 -1.49 10.44 -4.98
C ASP A 656 -1.45 11.39 -3.74
N ASN A 657 -2.17 11.04 -2.67
CA ASN A 657 -2.38 11.93 -1.53
C ASN A 657 -1.64 11.45 -0.27
N PHE A 658 -0.83 12.34 0.34
CA PHE A 658 -0.14 12.06 1.59
C PHE A 658 -1.08 11.68 2.74
N ALA A 659 -2.28 12.28 2.80
CA ALA A 659 -3.27 11.94 3.82
C ALA A 659 -3.70 10.47 3.77
N THR A 660 -3.70 9.86 2.60
CA THR A 660 -4.00 8.44 2.41
C THR A 660 -2.94 7.54 3.05
N ILE A 661 -1.67 7.97 3.10
CA ILE A 661 -0.60 7.24 3.81
C ILE A 661 -0.89 7.23 5.31
N VAL A 662 -1.26 8.38 5.87
CA VAL A 662 -1.59 8.51 7.31
C VAL A 662 -2.78 7.61 7.66
N LYS A 663 -3.78 7.58 6.79
CA LYS A 663 -4.94 6.71 6.94
C LYS A 663 -4.60 5.22 6.80
N ALA A 664 -3.66 4.87 5.93
CA ALA A 664 -3.13 3.51 5.83
C ALA A 664 -2.38 3.10 7.10
N VAL A 665 -1.63 4.00 7.73
CA VAL A 665 -1.00 3.77 9.04
C VAL A 665 -2.06 3.57 10.14
N GLU A 666 -3.10 4.40 10.19
CA GLU A 666 -4.23 4.22 11.12
C GLU A 666 -4.87 2.83 10.95
N ASN A 667 -5.13 2.44 9.71
CA ASN A 667 -5.67 1.11 9.38
C ASN A 667 -4.72 -0.01 9.80
N GLY A 668 -3.41 0.12 9.55
CA GLY A 668 -2.39 -0.84 9.98
C GLY A 668 -2.33 -1.03 11.50
N ARG A 669 -2.41 0.07 12.28
CA ARG A 669 -2.48 0.04 13.75
C ARG A 669 -3.73 -0.66 14.26
N ASN A 670 -4.89 -0.34 13.70
CA ASN A 670 -6.16 -0.99 14.03
C ASN A 670 -6.13 -2.48 13.70
N LEU A 671 -5.60 -2.84 12.54
CA LEU A 671 -5.50 -4.23 12.10
C LEU A 671 -4.63 -5.06 13.05
N TYR A 672 -3.46 -4.53 13.42
CA TYR A 672 -2.58 -5.19 14.38
C TYR A 672 -3.27 -5.38 15.73
N ARG A 673 -3.99 -4.36 16.22
CA ARG A 673 -4.76 -4.43 17.45
C ARG A 673 -5.86 -5.51 17.37
N ASN A 674 -6.55 -5.59 16.26
CA ASN A 674 -7.59 -6.60 16.01
C ASN A 674 -7.01 -8.03 15.99
N ILE A 675 -5.83 -8.21 15.36
CA ILE A 675 -5.10 -9.48 15.42
C ILE A 675 -4.74 -9.84 16.86
N LYS A 676 -4.27 -8.88 17.65
CA LYS A 676 -3.93 -9.06 19.06
C LYS A 676 -5.15 -9.49 19.88
N TYR A 677 -6.31 -8.90 19.62
CA TYR A 677 -7.58 -9.30 20.26
C TYR A 677 -8.00 -10.73 19.91
N ALA A 678 -7.86 -11.13 18.64
CA ALA A 678 -8.16 -12.50 18.23
C ALA A 678 -7.20 -13.52 18.89
N ILE A 679 -5.90 -13.19 18.98
CA ILE A 679 -4.89 -14.01 19.66
C ILE A 679 -5.23 -14.13 21.17
N GLN A 680 -5.56 -13.03 21.83
CA GLN A 680 -5.95 -13.01 23.24
C GLN A 680 -7.14 -13.93 23.49
N PHE A 681 -8.16 -13.84 22.65
CA PHE A 681 -9.36 -14.67 22.74
C PHE A 681 -9.04 -16.15 22.65
N LEU A 682 -8.27 -16.55 21.65
CA LEU A 682 -7.90 -17.96 21.41
C LEU A 682 -7.05 -18.52 22.56
N LEU A 683 -5.98 -17.81 22.90
CA LEU A 683 -5.02 -18.29 23.89
C LEU A 683 -5.59 -18.32 25.31
N SER A 684 -6.39 -17.32 25.73
CA SER A 684 -6.98 -17.31 27.07
C SER A 684 -8.03 -18.42 27.25
N GLY A 685 -8.82 -18.66 26.18
CA GLY A 685 -9.80 -19.76 26.21
C GLY A 685 -9.14 -21.14 26.30
N ASN A 686 -8.09 -21.38 25.50
CA ASN A 686 -7.34 -22.64 25.57
C ASN A 686 -6.62 -22.81 26.91
N PHE A 687 -6.03 -21.74 27.44
CA PHE A 687 -5.39 -21.77 28.75
C PHE A 687 -6.37 -22.11 29.87
N GLY A 688 -7.60 -21.58 29.83
CA GLY A 688 -8.68 -21.92 30.77
C GLY A 688 -9.04 -23.40 30.71
N ALA A 689 -9.15 -23.99 29.52
CA ALA A 689 -9.40 -25.43 29.35
C ALA A 689 -8.27 -26.29 29.95
N ILE A 690 -7.00 -25.92 29.67
CA ILE A 690 -5.82 -26.62 30.21
C ILE A 690 -5.83 -26.58 31.75
N LEU A 691 -6.10 -25.42 32.36
CA LEU A 691 -6.15 -25.28 33.81
C LEU A 691 -7.25 -26.13 34.42
N ALA A 692 -8.44 -26.21 33.79
CA ALA A 692 -9.53 -27.05 34.26
C ALA A 692 -9.13 -28.55 34.26
N VAL A 693 -8.53 -29.01 33.18
CA VAL A 693 -8.04 -30.41 33.09
C VAL A 693 -6.93 -30.69 34.10
N LEU A 694 -5.99 -29.76 34.23
CA LEU A 694 -4.87 -29.90 35.18
C LEU A 694 -5.40 -30.01 36.63
N TYR A 695 -6.31 -29.13 37.01
CA TYR A 695 -6.91 -29.16 38.33
C TYR A 695 -7.64 -30.50 38.58
N ALA A 696 -8.49 -30.93 37.65
CA ALA A 696 -9.20 -32.20 37.77
C ALA A 696 -8.23 -33.40 37.90
N SER A 697 -7.18 -33.42 37.12
CA SER A 697 -6.14 -34.45 37.18
C SER A 697 -5.42 -34.46 38.54
N ILE A 698 -5.00 -33.31 39.06
CA ILE A 698 -4.29 -33.20 40.34
C ILE A 698 -5.22 -33.55 41.48
N ALA A 699 -6.48 -33.12 41.45
CA ALA A 699 -7.48 -33.40 42.49
C ALA A 699 -8.04 -34.82 42.46
N GLY A 700 -7.67 -35.64 41.47
CA GLY A 700 -8.20 -37.01 41.34
C GLY A 700 -9.68 -37.08 40.95
N LEU A 701 -10.18 -36.02 40.29
CA LEU A 701 -11.53 -35.93 39.77
C LEU A 701 -11.65 -36.56 38.40
N PRO A 702 -12.87 -37.00 37.98
CA PRO A 702 -13.10 -37.39 36.60
C PRO A 702 -12.71 -36.30 35.60
N VAL A 703 -12.37 -36.73 34.38
CA VAL A 703 -11.98 -35.81 33.29
C VAL A 703 -13.15 -34.90 32.93
N PRO A 704 -12.96 -33.55 32.92
CA PRO A 704 -14.04 -32.59 32.68
C PRO A 704 -14.52 -32.52 31.25
N PHE A 705 -13.73 -33.01 30.27
CA PHE A 705 -14.06 -32.89 28.86
C PHE A 705 -13.83 -34.21 28.09
N ALA A 706 -14.80 -34.62 27.31
CA ALA A 706 -14.60 -35.63 26.27
C ALA A 706 -13.84 -35.04 25.08
N PRO A 707 -13.12 -35.84 24.28
CA PRO A 707 -12.42 -35.37 23.09
C PRO A 707 -13.31 -34.58 22.12
N VAL A 708 -14.57 -35.04 21.93
CA VAL A 708 -15.54 -34.35 21.06
C VAL A 708 -15.88 -32.93 21.55
N HIS A 709 -15.87 -32.69 22.85
CA HIS A 709 -16.11 -31.37 23.42
C HIS A 709 -15.06 -30.38 22.99
N LEU A 710 -13.80 -30.78 23.09
CA LEU A 710 -12.66 -29.92 22.79
C LEU A 710 -12.58 -29.60 21.27
N LEU A 711 -12.94 -30.58 20.44
CA LEU A 711 -13.02 -30.36 18.99
C LEU A 711 -14.20 -29.46 18.60
N PHE A 712 -15.35 -29.58 19.25
CA PHE A 712 -16.48 -28.67 19.05
C PHE A 712 -16.11 -27.23 19.41
N ILE A 713 -15.37 -27.05 20.49
CA ILE A 713 -14.89 -25.73 20.95
C ILE A 713 -14.02 -25.09 19.87
N ASN A 714 -12.97 -25.78 19.41
CA ASN A 714 -12.05 -25.25 18.41
C ASN A 714 -12.75 -24.91 17.08
N LEU A 715 -13.71 -25.73 16.66
CA LEU A 715 -14.39 -25.56 15.39
C LEU A 715 -15.41 -24.42 15.42
N LEU A 716 -16.27 -24.37 16.39
CA LEU A 716 -17.46 -23.50 16.39
C LEU A 716 -17.35 -22.29 17.31
N THR A 717 -16.85 -22.48 18.52
CA THR A 717 -16.82 -21.37 19.48
C THR A 717 -15.57 -20.52 19.39
N ASP A 718 -14.53 -21.00 18.72
CA ASP A 718 -13.29 -20.25 18.55
C ASP A 718 -13.19 -19.52 17.22
N SER A 719 -13.46 -20.21 16.11
CA SER A 719 -13.17 -19.66 14.78
C SER A 719 -14.02 -18.43 14.45
N LEU A 720 -15.34 -18.48 14.71
CA LEU A 720 -16.24 -17.39 14.33
C LEU A 720 -16.03 -16.11 15.16
N PRO A 721 -15.93 -16.15 16.49
CA PRO A 721 -15.65 -14.96 17.29
C PRO A 721 -14.24 -14.40 17.02
N ALA A 722 -13.23 -15.24 16.79
CA ALA A 722 -11.89 -14.78 16.48
C ALA A 722 -11.84 -14.03 15.14
N ILE A 723 -12.52 -14.52 14.09
CA ILE A 723 -12.69 -13.79 12.83
C ILE A 723 -13.45 -12.49 13.06
N ALA A 724 -14.52 -12.51 13.87
CA ALA A 724 -15.30 -11.31 14.18
C ALA A 724 -14.47 -10.26 14.92
N LEU A 725 -13.56 -10.65 15.82
CA LEU A 725 -12.60 -9.76 16.47
C LEU A 725 -11.60 -9.19 15.47
N GLY A 726 -11.16 -9.97 14.50
CA GLY A 726 -10.28 -9.52 13.43
C GLY A 726 -10.86 -8.41 12.55
N VAL A 727 -12.19 -8.32 12.46
CA VAL A 727 -12.93 -7.27 11.74
C VAL A 727 -13.60 -6.27 12.69
N GLU A 728 -13.09 -6.12 13.90
CA GLU A 728 -13.59 -5.10 14.84
C GLU A 728 -13.49 -3.71 14.20
N PRO A 729 -14.53 -2.87 14.33
CA PRO A 729 -14.53 -1.53 13.74
C PRO A 729 -13.33 -0.70 14.18
N HIS A 730 -12.71 -0.02 13.21
CA HIS A 730 -11.55 0.84 13.44
C HIS A 730 -11.92 2.05 14.31
N THR A 731 -10.96 2.52 15.06
CA THR A 731 -11.09 3.71 15.91
C THR A 731 -9.85 4.58 15.75
N SER A 732 -10.03 5.88 15.78
CA SER A 732 -8.95 6.86 15.63
C SER A 732 -8.07 7.02 16.87
N ASP A 733 -8.45 6.41 18.02
CA ASP A 733 -7.65 6.44 19.25
C ASP A 733 -6.25 5.82 19.10
N VAL A 734 -6.06 4.92 18.13
CA VAL A 734 -4.74 4.36 17.79
C VAL A 734 -3.73 5.41 17.34
N MET A 735 -4.20 6.56 16.83
CA MET A 735 -3.34 7.67 16.42
C MET A 735 -2.91 8.56 17.61
N ASN A 736 -3.35 8.26 18.83
CA ASN A 736 -2.82 8.86 20.06
C ASN A 736 -1.68 8.03 20.68
N GLU A 737 -1.42 6.85 20.15
CA GLU A 737 -0.37 5.95 20.61
C GLU A 737 0.93 6.20 19.83
N LYS A 738 2.09 6.02 20.49
CA LYS A 738 3.39 6.09 19.81
C LYS A 738 3.59 4.86 18.92
N PRO A 739 4.40 4.97 17.86
CA PRO A 739 4.78 3.82 17.03
C PRO A 739 5.44 2.74 17.87
N ARG A 740 5.16 1.48 17.53
CA ARG A 740 5.80 0.33 18.19
C ARG A 740 7.26 0.21 17.73
N PRO A 741 8.18 -0.21 18.62
CA PRO A 741 9.51 -0.62 18.21
C PRO A 741 9.49 -1.77 17.18
N ALA A 742 10.46 -1.77 16.26
CA ALA A 742 10.54 -2.76 15.18
C ALA A 742 10.71 -4.20 15.69
N ASP A 743 11.37 -4.37 16.85
CA ASP A 743 11.71 -5.64 17.49
C ASP A 743 10.68 -6.09 18.52
N GLU A 744 9.60 -5.34 18.73
CA GLU A 744 8.57 -5.70 19.73
C GLU A 744 7.79 -6.93 19.30
N SER A 745 7.93 -8.02 20.06
CA SER A 745 7.12 -9.22 19.87
C SER A 745 5.65 -8.95 20.21
N ILE A 746 4.73 -9.53 19.47
CA ILE A 746 3.29 -9.47 19.77
C ILE A 746 2.95 -10.07 21.15
N LEU A 747 3.74 -11.06 21.58
CA LEU A 747 3.56 -11.77 22.85
C LEU A 747 4.46 -11.17 23.93
N THR A 748 4.18 -9.92 24.31
CA THR A 748 4.86 -9.27 25.43
C THR A 748 4.52 -9.95 26.76
N LYS A 749 5.38 -9.80 27.78
CA LYS A 749 5.11 -10.34 29.14
C LYS A 749 3.81 -9.84 29.72
N ASP A 750 3.49 -8.57 29.48
CA ASP A 750 2.24 -7.95 29.90
C ASP A 750 1.02 -8.60 29.22
N PHE A 751 1.11 -8.84 27.91
CA PHE A 751 0.07 -9.49 27.15
C PHE A 751 -0.14 -10.95 27.57
N LEU A 752 0.94 -11.70 27.82
CA LEU A 752 0.86 -13.06 28.35
C LEU A 752 0.27 -13.11 29.76
N SER A 753 0.61 -12.15 30.62
CA SER A 753 -0.02 -12.03 31.96
C SER A 753 -1.54 -11.79 31.86
N LYS A 754 -1.97 -10.96 30.89
CA LYS A 754 -3.40 -10.71 30.63
C LYS A 754 -4.11 -11.99 30.18
N ILE A 755 -3.54 -12.71 29.22
CA ILE A 755 -4.08 -14.01 28.75
C ILE A 755 -4.17 -15.00 29.92
N GLY A 756 -3.12 -15.08 30.76
CA GLY A 756 -3.09 -15.96 31.91
C GLY A 756 -4.18 -15.67 32.95
N LEU A 757 -4.37 -14.39 33.30
CA LEU A 757 -5.41 -13.98 34.24
C LEU A 757 -6.83 -14.25 33.72
N GLU A 758 -7.10 -13.89 32.47
CA GLU A 758 -8.40 -14.10 31.81
C GLU A 758 -8.72 -15.60 31.67
N GLY A 759 -7.74 -16.40 31.27
CA GLY A 759 -7.88 -17.84 31.19
C GLY A 759 -8.03 -18.51 32.54
N LEU A 760 -7.40 -17.99 33.61
CA LEU A 760 -7.62 -18.46 34.98
C LEU A 760 -9.08 -18.27 35.42
N VAL A 761 -9.67 -17.11 35.15
CA VAL A 761 -11.09 -16.85 35.46
C VAL A 761 -11.99 -17.85 34.74
N ILE A 762 -11.75 -18.06 33.42
CA ILE A 762 -12.52 -19.02 32.62
C ILE A 762 -12.36 -20.44 33.17
N GLY A 763 -11.13 -20.86 33.47
CA GLY A 763 -10.86 -22.19 34.03
C GLY A 763 -11.49 -22.42 35.41
N VAL A 764 -11.40 -21.44 36.30
CA VAL A 764 -12.02 -21.52 37.63
C VAL A 764 -13.54 -21.61 37.55
N MET A 765 -14.19 -20.76 36.75
CA MET A 765 -15.66 -20.80 36.58
C MET A 765 -16.11 -22.12 35.92
N THR A 766 -15.33 -22.64 34.98
CA THR A 766 -15.60 -23.95 34.38
C THR A 766 -15.49 -25.07 35.39
N MET A 767 -14.53 -25.03 36.32
CA MET A 767 -14.38 -26.05 37.37
C MET A 767 -15.43 -25.94 38.44
N ILE A 768 -15.87 -24.73 38.83
CA ILE A 768 -17.01 -24.55 39.72
C ILE A 768 -18.26 -25.18 39.13
N SER A 769 -18.51 -24.94 37.84
CA SER A 769 -19.63 -25.53 37.09
C SER A 769 -19.53 -27.06 37.07
N PHE A 770 -18.32 -27.59 36.74
CA PHE A 770 -18.06 -29.03 36.78
C PHE A 770 -18.40 -29.65 38.13
N LEU A 771 -17.89 -29.09 39.22
CA LEU A 771 -18.12 -29.61 40.58
C LEU A 771 -19.60 -29.52 40.96
N THR A 772 -20.32 -28.49 40.53
CA THR A 772 -21.75 -28.38 40.72
C THR A 772 -22.50 -29.53 40.06
N GLY A 773 -22.24 -29.80 38.78
CA GLY A 773 -22.89 -30.93 38.10
C GLY A 773 -22.44 -32.28 38.64
N TYR A 774 -21.14 -32.43 38.97
CA TYR A 774 -20.58 -33.66 39.52
C TYR A 774 -21.24 -34.06 40.87
N HIS A 775 -21.51 -33.10 41.74
CA HIS A 775 -22.20 -33.34 43.02
C HIS A 775 -23.69 -33.56 42.87
N GLN A 776 -24.32 -33.13 41.74
CA GLN A 776 -25.73 -33.37 41.49
C GLN A 776 -26.01 -34.80 40.97
N ASP A 777 -25.29 -35.20 39.89
CA ASP A 777 -25.60 -36.48 39.25
C ASP A 777 -24.33 -37.11 38.59
N GLY A 778 -23.16 -36.96 39.20
CA GLY A 778 -21.94 -37.68 38.86
C GLY A 778 -21.16 -37.06 37.67
N ALA A 779 -20.28 -37.91 37.14
CA ALA A 779 -19.25 -37.50 36.21
C ALA A 779 -19.79 -36.99 34.86
N LEU A 780 -20.85 -37.58 34.33
CA LEU A 780 -21.41 -37.20 33.03
C LEU A 780 -22.05 -35.84 33.06
N LEU A 781 -22.87 -35.55 34.11
CA LEU A 781 -23.49 -34.25 34.29
C LEU A 781 -22.44 -33.18 34.59
N GLY A 782 -21.40 -33.52 35.40
CA GLY A 782 -20.26 -32.63 35.65
C GLY A 782 -19.55 -32.27 34.35
N SER A 783 -19.25 -33.22 33.50
CA SER A 783 -18.63 -33.01 32.17
C SER A 783 -19.50 -32.16 31.25
N THR A 784 -20.82 -32.39 31.26
CA THR A 784 -21.79 -31.59 30.49
C THR A 784 -21.81 -30.12 30.95
N TYR A 785 -21.81 -29.89 32.26
CA TYR A 785 -21.74 -28.55 32.86
C TYR A 785 -20.44 -27.85 32.50
N ALA A 786 -19.28 -28.53 32.59
CA ALA A 786 -17.99 -28.00 32.21
C ALA A 786 -17.95 -27.59 30.74
N PHE A 787 -18.41 -28.48 29.86
CA PHE A 787 -18.43 -28.25 28.41
C PHE A 787 -19.33 -27.05 28.04
N GLY A 788 -20.58 -27.03 28.54
CA GLY A 788 -21.51 -25.93 28.28
C GLY A 788 -20.97 -24.60 28.79
N THR A 789 -20.44 -24.60 30.03
CA THR A 789 -19.88 -23.39 30.64
C THR A 789 -18.65 -22.90 29.89
N LEU A 790 -17.72 -23.78 29.50
CA LEU A 790 -16.51 -23.36 28.75
C LEU A 790 -16.88 -22.77 27.40
N CYS A 791 -17.76 -23.39 26.61
CA CYS A 791 -18.24 -22.87 25.34
C CYS A 791 -18.87 -21.49 25.49
N LEU A 792 -19.82 -21.34 26.38
CA LEU A 792 -20.53 -20.07 26.58
C LEU A 792 -19.62 -19.00 27.18
N ALA A 793 -18.75 -19.35 28.16
CA ALA A 793 -17.79 -18.44 28.73
C ALA A 793 -16.86 -17.85 27.66
N ARG A 794 -16.41 -18.65 26.67
CA ARG A 794 -15.61 -18.19 25.56
C ARG A 794 -16.41 -17.25 24.65
N LEU A 795 -17.67 -17.54 24.36
CA LEU A 795 -18.53 -16.64 23.59
C LEU A 795 -18.67 -15.28 24.29
N PHE A 796 -18.94 -15.26 25.60
CA PHE A 796 -18.97 -14.03 26.40
C PHE A 796 -17.61 -13.35 26.45
N HIS A 797 -16.52 -14.13 26.50
CA HIS A 797 -15.18 -13.61 26.54
C HIS A 797 -14.79 -12.89 25.21
N GLY A 798 -15.39 -13.24 24.09
CA GLY A 798 -15.26 -12.49 22.84
C GLY A 798 -15.58 -11.00 23.00
N TYR A 799 -16.59 -10.66 23.83
CA TYR A 799 -16.88 -9.25 24.16
C TYR A 799 -15.81 -8.63 25.08
N ASN A 800 -15.19 -9.42 25.95
CA ASN A 800 -14.06 -8.94 26.73
C ASN A 800 -12.85 -8.60 25.83
N CYS A 801 -12.63 -9.34 24.77
CA CYS A 801 -11.48 -9.12 23.86
C CYS A 801 -11.66 -7.97 22.86
N LYS A 802 -12.80 -7.27 22.82
CA LYS A 802 -13.04 -6.14 21.89
C LYS A 802 -12.26 -4.86 22.24
N SER A 803 -11.73 -4.73 23.44
CA SER A 803 -11.02 -3.54 23.90
C SER A 803 -10.12 -3.87 25.09
N ASP A 804 -9.05 -3.12 25.26
CA ASP A 804 -8.21 -3.18 26.46
C ASP A 804 -8.90 -2.54 27.69
N HIS A 805 -9.83 -1.60 27.45
CA HIS A 805 -10.67 -0.97 28.47
C HIS A 805 -12.00 -1.68 28.64
N PRO A 806 -12.69 -1.49 29.78
CA PRO A 806 -14.02 -2.04 29.97
C PRO A 806 -15.01 -1.61 28.87
N VAL A 807 -15.78 -2.57 28.35
CA VAL A 807 -16.76 -2.30 27.27
C VAL A 807 -18.21 -2.22 27.78
N ILE A 808 -18.47 -2.59 29.03
CA ILE A 808 -19.81 -2.51 29.67
C ILE A 808 -20.30 -1.07 29.58
N PHE A 809 -21.56 -0.90 29.17
CA PHE A 809 -22.23 0.40 29.00
C PHE A 809 -21.62 1.33 27.96
N THR A 810 -20.75 0.83 27.06
CA THR A 810 -20.21 1.61 25.97
C THR A 810 -20.86 1.22 24.62
N LYS A 811 -20.84 2.14 23.65
CA LYS A 811 -21.31 1.86 22.28
C LYS A 811 -20.49 0.74 21.63
N ARG A 812 -19.26 0.49 22.09
CA ARG A 812 -18.38 -0.58 21.58
C ARG A 812 -18.97 -1.97 21.80
N PHE A 813 -19.84 -2.17 22.79
CA PHE A 813 -20.46 -3.47 23.04
C PHE A 813 -21.24 -3.99 21.81
N PHE A 814 -22.01 -3.14 21.14
CA PHE A 814 -22.89 -3.51 20.03
C PHE A 814 -22.38 -3.13 18.64
N ASN A 815 -21.23 -2.45 18.49
CA ASN A 815 -20.77 -1.88 17.23
C ASN A 815 -20.35 -2.93 16.19
N ASN A 816 -19.99 -4.16 16.60
CA ASN A 816 -19.56 -5.24 15.71
C ASN A 816 -20.70 -6.25 15.46
N LYS A 817 -21.34 -6.13 14.29
CA LYS A 817 -22.45 -7.03 13.91
C LYS A 817 -21.99 -8.49 13.70
N TRP A 818 -20.75 -8.69 13.27
CA TRP A 818 -20.19 -10.03 13.10
C TRP A 818 -20.00 -10.74 14.43
N MET A 819 -19.58 -10.00 15.47
CA MET A 819 -19.49 -10.54 16.83
C MET A 819 -20.87 -10.91 17.40
N GLN A 820 -21.90 -10.09 17.15
CA GLN A 820 -23.27 -10.42 17.57
C GLN A 820 -23.77 -11.70 16.88
N GLY A 821 -23.51 -11.83 15.58
CA GLY A 821 -23.86 -13.02 14.78
C GLY A 821 -23.11 -14.27 15.27
N ALA A 822 -21.81 -14.17 15.52
CA ALA A 822 -20.98 -15.26 16.01
C ALA A 822 -21.44 -15.75 17.40
N PHE A 823 -21.72 -14.80 18.30
CA PHE A 823 -22.27 -15.10 19.64
C PHE A 823 -23.63 -15.80 19.54
N ALA A 824 -24.57 -15.24 18.79
CA ALA A 824 -25.91 -15.80 18.66
C ALA A 824 -25.88 -17.21 18.07
N LEU A 825 -25.13 -17.42 17.00
CA LEU A 825 -25.00 -18.73 16.37
C LEU A 825 -24.34 -19.74 17.32
N GLY A 826 -23.24 -19.35 17.97
CA GLY A 826 -22.55 -20.21 18.93
C GLY A 826 -23.45 -20.58 20.12
N ALA A 827 -24.19 -19.61 20.68
CA ALA A 827 -25.12 -19.85 21.79
C ALA A 827 -26.28 -20.78 21.38
N ILE A 828 -26.84 -20.61 20.20
CA ILE A 828 -27.90 -21.50 19.65
C ILE A 828 -27.35 -22.92 19.47
N LEU A 829 -26.17 -23.08 18.89
CA LEU A 829 -25.61 -24.39 18.64
C LEU A 829 -25.27 -25.14 19.93
N ILE A 830 -24.64 -24.50 20.90
CA ILE A 830 -24.31 -25.15 22.16
C ILE A 830 -25.57 -25.47 22.94
N THR A 831 -26.57 -24.57 22.95
CA THR A 831 -27.87 -24.84 23.61
C THR A 831 -28.57 -26.04 22.96
N ALA A 832 -28.57 -26.14 21.64
CA ALA A 832 -29.10 -27.28 20.91
C ALA A 832 -28.42 -28.60 21.32
N VAL A 833 -27.10 -28.61 21.44
CA VAL A 833 -26.30 -29.78 21.86
C VAL A 833 -26.68 -30.18 23.29
N LEU A 834 -26.90 -29.22 24.20
CA LEU A 834 -27.21 -29.49 25.61
C LEU A 834 -28.67 -29.85 25.85
N THR A 835 -29.62 -29.56 24.93
CA THR A 835 -31.06 -29.74 25.17
C THR A 835 -31.73 -30.75 24.24
N ILE A 836 -31.15 -31.08 23.06
CA ILE A 836 -31.77 -32.01 22.12
C ILE A 836 -31.33 -33.45 22.40
N PRO A 837 -32.26 -34.37 22.81
CA PRO A 837 -31.92 -35.74 23.21
C PRO A 837 -31.18 -36.55 22.14
N GLY A 838 -31.40 -36.27 20.84
CA GLY A 838 -30.72 -36.95 19.74
C GLY A 838 -29.22 -36.63 19.58
N LEU A 839 -28.75 -35.54 20.20
CA LEU A 839 -27.35 -35.11 20.11
C LEU A 839 -26.49 -35.56 21.29
N HIS A 840 -27.07 -35.95 22.40
CA HIS A 840 -26.33 -36.32 23.62
C HIS A 840 -25.39 -37.50 23.44
N GLN A 841 -25.77 -38.50 22.67
CA GLN A 841 -24.91 -39.67 22.41
C GLN A 841 -23.65 -39.26 21.60
N VAL A 842 -23.85 -38.41 20.58
CA VAL A 842 -22.75 -37.93 19.73
C VAL A 842 -21.75 -37.09 20.49
N PHE A 843 -22.28 -36.18 21.34
CA PHE A 843 -21.44 -35.27 22.10
C PHE A 843 -21.09 -35.77 23.52
N LYS A 844 -21.53 -36.96 23.92
CA LYS A 844 -21.28 -37.51 25.24
C LYS A 844 -21.68 -36.54 26.38
N VAL A 845 -22.86 -35.94 26.25
CA VAL A 845 -23.41 -34.98 27.19
C VAL A 845 -24.73 -35.51 27.75
N GLU A 846 -25.15 -35.03 28.89
CA GLU A 846 -26.46 -35.27 29.43
C GLU A 846 -27.46 -34.20 29.00
N THR A 847 -28.72 -34.56 28.78
CA THR A 847 -29.75 -33.59 28.39
C THR A 847 -30.10 -32.71 29.57
N LEU A 848 -29.83 -31.43 29.49
CA LEU A 848 -30.09 -30.49 30.58
C LEU A 848 -31.55 -30.03 30.59
N ASN A 849 -32.14 -29.96 31.81
CA ASN A 849 -33.40 -29.26 32.02
C ASN A 849 -33.17 -27.73 32.08
N PHE A 850 -34.26 -26.95 32.14
CA PHE A 850 -34.20 -25.50 32.06
C PHE A 850 -33.41 -24.87 33.24
N GLU A 851 -33.51 -25.41 34.45
CA GLU A 851 -32.81 -24.93 35.63
C GLU A 851 -31.29 -25.22 35.53
N GLN A 852 -30.92 -26.41 35.08
CA GLN A 852 -29.55 -26.82 34.86
C GLN A 852 -28.89 -25.97 33.76
N LEU A 853 -29.61 -25.75 32.65
CA LEU A 853 -29.17 -24.90 31.58
C LEU A 853 -28.95 -23.44 32.06
N GLY A 854 -29.89 -22.90 32.85
CA GLY A 854 -29.77 -21.59 33.48
C GLY A 854 -28.52 -21.48 34.38
N THR A 855 -28.18 -22.53 35.11
CA THR A 855 -26.98 -22.61 35.96
C THR A 855 -25.71 -22.54 35.13
N VAL A 856 -25.63 -23.30 34.01
CA VAL A 856 -24.50 -23.28 33.07
C VAL A 856 -24.33 -21.87 32.48
N TYR A 857 -25.44 -21.23 32.04
CA TYR A 857 -25.38 -19.86 31.51
C TYR A 857 -24.94 -18.85 32.59
N LEU A 858 -25.37 -19.01 33.85
CA LEU A 858 -25.00 -18.12 34.95
C LEU A 858 -23.48 -18.15 35.20
N TYR A 859 -22.89 -19.36 35.30
CA TYR A 859 -21.45 -19.51 35.50
C TYR A 859 -20.65 -18.99 34.30
N ALA A 860 -21.10 -19.25 33.07
CA ALA A 860 -20.46 -18.73 31.86
C ALA A 860 -20.53 -17.20 31.81
N PHE A 861 -21.69 -16.62 32.06
CA PHE A 861 -21.87 -15.16 32.06
C PHE A 861 -21.03 -14.49 33.15
N ALA A 862 -20.85 -15.11 34.33
CA ALA A 862 -20.06 -14.55 35.43
C ALA A 862 -18.59 -14.25 35.01
N CYS A 863 -18.05 -14.99 34.05
CA CYS A 863 -16.71 -14.69 33.48
C CYS A 863 -16.66 -13.28 32.91
N PHE A 864 -17.74 -12.81 32.25
CA PHE A 864 -17.79 -11.52 31.61
C PHE A 864 -17.55 -10.35 32.57
N PRO A 865 -18.40 -10.11 33.60
CA PRO A 865 -18.23 -9.00 34.55
C PRO A 865 -16.95 -9.12 35.39
N ILE A 866 -16.51 -10.34 35.74
CA ILE A 866 -15.27 -10.52 36.51
C ILE A 866 -14.06 -10.01 35.68
N ILE A 867 -13.95 -10.39 34.42
CA ILE A 867 -12.88 -9.93 33.56
C ILE A 867 -12.97 -8.42 33.29
N GLN A 868 -14.19 -7.87 33.15
CA GLN A 868 -14.38 -6.42 33.01
C GLN A 868 -13.88 -5.66 34.25
N LEU A 869 -14.14 -6.21 35.45
CA LEU A 869 -13.64 -5.65 36.71
C LEU A 869 -12.11 -5.71 36.78
N LEU A 870 -11.52 -6.83 36.39
CA LEU A 870 -10.04 -6.96 36.32
C LEU A 870 -9.44 -5.93 35.39
N LYS A 871 -10.04 -5.66 34.23
CA LYS A 871 -9.60 -4.60 33.30
C LYS A 871 -9.69 -3.22 33.92
N TRP A 872 -10.78 -2.94 34.61
CA TRP A 872 -10.97 -1.66 35.31
C TRP A 872 -9.90 -1.44 36.41
N VAL A 873 -9.65 -2.46 37.24
CA VAL A 873 -8.60 -2.41 38.27
C VAL A 873 -7.24 -2.18 37.69
N ARG A 874 -6.90 -2.94 36.61
CA ARG A 874 -5.60 -2.83 35.94
C ARG A 874 -5.42 -1.46 35.28
N GLY A 875 -6.46 -0.89 34.66
CA GLY A 875 -6.42 0.45 34.11
C GLY A 875 -6.09 1.51 35.17
N LYS A 876 -6.70 1.41 36.38
CA LYS A 876 -6.40 2.30 37.49
C LYS A 876 -5.01 2.13 38.11
N LEU A 877 -4.39 0.98 37.98
CA LEU A 877 -3.02 0.74 38.48
C LEU A 877 -1.95 1.19 37.51
N SER A 878 -2.31 1.40 36.23
CA SER A 878 -1.40 1.88 35.16
C SER A 878 -1.46 3.40 34.96
N GLU A 879 -2.51 4.06 35.42
CA GLU A 879 -2.61 5.52 35.62
C GLU A 879 -1.83 5.96 36.88
#